data_9084cdfcd027ef3dd8256128e83a7c81
#
_entry.id   9084cdfcd027ef3dd8256128e83a7c81
#
_cell.length_a   1.000
_cell.length_b   1.000
_cell.length_c   1.000
_cell.angle_alpha   90.00
_cell.angle_beta   90.00
_cell.angle_gamma   90.00
#
_symmetry.space_group_name_H-M   'P 1'
#
loop_
_entity.id
_entity.type
_entity.pdbx_description
1 polymer ?
#
loop_
_entity_poly.entity_id
_entity_poly.type
_entity_poly.pdbx_seq_one_letter_code
_entity_poly.pdbx_strand_id
1 'polypeptide(L)'
;RAYQDGDDTLARRRQIVVDYLDTVPLAARPGMGEVHGLGDGLWAWYGRDFREVNRLLADNAEGAAAPTPEALQRQAEAFKQVLSLMIAQRRPSQHLLGDGTGLARLTDSYLRLMAEAGLIAPSLRDAALPLPLHLRPELPSTPRPDFVQRKATVALRTHISALLDVPRAYDLERLDLEAETSLDGEAQALASRLLAGLRTPAAAKAAGLFGPHMLDPGADPGPLIYSFTLFERGPQANLLRVQADNIDQPFDVNQGARLDLGSTAKLRTLVSYLELVAELHASWAGLSPAQLSALPNNPRDPLGAWARQYLLRAKDRRLAPMLEAAMERKYSANPGESFFTGGGLHQFENFERSRNSESMTVREGFKHSINLVFIRLMRDVVRHRMFGGASDAESLLKDPADPRRREMLERFADREGSAYLIRFYRKYQRQSAAGAEALLLRGLKPSAPRLASVLFTIEPEASEERLDELLTQRLGKGFAGSPRALRALRTTYAGLSLADRGYVARVHPLELWLVGYLRRHPGATLSEVLDASASERQEVYAWLFKTRHKSAQDKRLRELVELDAFAEVHRSWQRLGYPFESLTPSYASAIGASGDRPAALAELMGIIAGDGVRRPVQRVDALHFARDTPYETRLEPRDAGAEQVLPTEVAATVRRALVQVVQDGTARRLKGALVDANGRAIEIGGKTGTGDHRYGHNGRGGGAGAERKISRSATFVFTIGDRYFGTIMAYVNEPYAARYRFTSALPTQLLKSLGPQLLPVLERGGCGGD
;
A
#
# COMPACT_ATOMS: atom_id res chain seq x y z
N ARG A 1 38.71 -24.92 5.12
CA ARG A 1 37.79 -24.91 6.29
C ARG A 1 38.31 -25.72 7.47
N ALA A 2 38.81 -26.95 7.29
CA ALA A 2 39.22 -27.82 8.42
C ALA A 2 40.31 -27.21 9.32
N TYR A 3 41.22 -26.40 8.78
CA TYR A 3 42.33 -25.75 9.48
C TYR A 3 42.08 -24.29 9.88
N GLN A 4 40.81 -23.88 9.88
CA GLN A 4 40.44 -22.49 10.14
C GLN A 4 40.74 -22.04 11.58
N ASP A 5 40.71 -23.01 12.53
CA ASP A 5 40.90 -22.78 13.96
C ASP A 5 42.22 -23.38 14.48
N GLY A 6 43.22 -23.67 13.61
CA GLY A 6 44.54 -24.23 13.93
C GLY A 6 44.67 -25.71 13.56
N ASP A 7 45.66 -26.40 14.20
CA ASP A 7 46.03 -27.77 13.84
C ASP A 7 45.08 -28.83 14.44
N ASP A 8 44.30 -28.50 15.48
CA ASP A 8 43.23 -29.38 15.98
C ASP A 8 42.00 -29.26 15.10
N THR A 9 41.89 -30.16 14.15
CA THR A 9 40.82 -30.13 13.10
C THR A 9 39.61 -30.98 13.46
N LEU A 10 39.58 -31.68 14.61
CA LEU A 10 38.56 -32.69 14.87
C LEU A 10 37.14 -32.10 14.97
N ALA A 11 36.99 -31.03 15.76
CA ALA A 11 35.69 -30.34 15.92
C ALA A 11 35.20 -29.79 14.58
N ARG A 12 36.08 -29.15 13.81
CA ARG A 12 35.75 -28.58 12.52
C ARG A 12 35.41 -29.63 11.46
N ARG A 13 36.12 -30.75 11.48
CA ARG A 13 35.78 -31.90 10.58
C ARG A 13 34.42 -32.49 10.91
N ARG A 14 34.09 -32.62 12.19
CA ARG A 14 32.72 -33.05 12.60
C ARG A 14 31.67 -32.08 12.11
N GLN A 15 31.89 -30.76 12.25
CA GLN A 15 30.96 -29.77 11.73
C GLN A 15 30.80 -29.86 10.21
N ILE A 16 31.87 -30.05 9.46
CA ILE A 16 31.79 -30.23 7.99
C ILE A 16 30.96 -31.46 7.62
N VAL A 17 31.04 -32.53 8.41
CA VAL A 17 30.22 -33.74 8.19
C VAL A 17 28.74 -33.44 8.46
N VAL A 18 28.43 -32.74 9.57
CA VAL A 18 27.06 -32.32 9.88
C VAL A 18 26.49 -31.46 8.75
N ASP A 19 27.21 -30.38 8.37
CA ASP A 19 26.80 -29.49 7.29
C ASP A 19 26.54 -30.25 5.97
N TYR A 20 27.34 -31.27 5.70
CA TYR A 20 27.16 -32.12 4.52
C TYR A 20 25.90 -32.97 4.63
N LEU A 21 25.68 -33.63 5.78
CA LEU A 21 24.53 -34.50 6.02
C LEU A 21 23.20 -33.71 5.97
N ASP A 22 23.22 -32.43 6.38
CA ASP A 22 22.07 -31.54 6.35
C ASP A 22 21.75 -31.01 4.95
N THR A 23 22.70 -31.10 4.01
CA THR A 23 22.55 -30.53 2.66
C THR A 23 22.59 -31.53 1.53
N VAL A 24 22.82 -32.81 1.83
CA VAL A 24 22.96 -33.86 0.80
C VAL A 24 21.68 -34.00 -0.04
N PRO A 25 21.74 -33.98 -1.38
CA PRO A 25 20.56 -34.13 -2.23
C PRO A 25 20.04 -35.56 -2.23
N LEU A 26 18.74 -35.75 -1.98
CA LEU A 26 18.06 -37.05 -1.87
C LEU A 26 16.87 -37.19 -2.83
N ALA A 27 17.05 -36.71 -4.07
CA ALA A 27 16.05 -36.66 -5.16
C ALA A 27 14.91 -35.66 -4.89
N ALA A 28 14.14 -35.36 -5.92
CA ALA A 28 12.88 -34.62 -5.81
C ALA A 28 11.71 -35.59 -5.65
N ARG A 29 10.74 -35.23 -4.81
CA ARG A 29 9.56 -36.05 -4.58
C ARG A 29 8.28 -35.28 -4.97
N PRO A 30 7.37 -35.94 -5.73
CA PRO A 30 6.08 -35.31 -6.07
C PRO A 30 5.32 -34.84 -4.83
N GLY A 31 4.89 -33.59 -4.80
CA GLY A 31 4.18 -32.99 -3.68
C GLY A 31 5.04 -32.36 -2.58
N MET A 32 6.37 -32.60 -2.59
CA MET A 32 7.31 -31.98 -1.66
C MET A 32 8.36 -31.10 -2.37
N GLY A 33 8.77 -31.47 -3.58
CA GLY A 33 9.89 -30.83 -4.29
C GLY A 33 11.22 -31.53 -4.01
N GLU A 34 12.31 -30.78 -4.04
CA GLU A 34 13.65 -31.30 -3.75
C GLU A 34 13.80 -31.67 -2.28
N VAL A 35 14.37 -32.86 -2.03
CA VAL A 35 14.64 -33.36 -0.68
C VAL A 35 16.12 -33.19 -0.39
N HIS A 36 16.45 -32.46 0.67
CA HIS A 36 17.82 -32.17 1.08
C HIS A 36 18.06 -32.58 2.53
N GLY A 37 19.20 -33.19 2.77
CA GLY A 37 19.61 -33.59 4.11
C GLY A 37 18.89 -34.83 4.66
N LEU A 38 19.48 -35.41 5.72
CA LEU A 38 18.96 -36.65 6.32
C LEU A 38 17.63 -36.42 7.05
N GLY A 39 17.39 -35.24 7.62
CA GLY A 39 16.14 -34.93 8.29
C GLY A 39 14.94 -35.00 7.35
N ASP A 40 15.00 -34.24 6.26
CA ASP A 40 13.98 -34.27 5.21
C ASP A 40 13.90 -35.63 4.53
N GLY A 41 15.04 -36.28 4.32
CA GLY A 41 15.13 -37.61 3.73
C GLY A 41 14.43 -38.68 4.54
N LEU A 42 14.62 -38.72 5.85
CA LEU A 42 13.94 -39.65 6.74
C LEU A 42 12.42 -39.46 6.70
N TRP A 43 11.98 -38.23 6.77
CA TRP A 43 10.55 -37.94 6.71
C TRP A 43 9.95 -38.23 5.34
N ALA A 44 10.60 -37.75 4.30
CA ALA A 44 10.09 -37.90 2.94
C ALA A 44 10.05 -39.37 2.48
N TRP A 45 11.12 -40.12 2.70
CA TRP A 45 11.27 -41.45 2.13
C TRP A 45 10.84 -42.59 3.06
N TYR A 46 10.89 -42.36 4.41
CA TYR A 46 10.53 -43.39 5.40
C TYR A 46 9.38 -42.98 6.32
N GLY A 47 9.00 -41.70 6.36
CA GLY A 47 7.97 -41.19 7.28
C GLY A 47 8.42 -41.16 8.72
N ARG A 48 9.75 -41.08 8.96
CA ARG A 48 10.34 -41.10 10.30
C ARG A 48 10.60 -39.69 10.79
N ASP A 49 10.38 -39.47 12.09
CA ASP A 49 10.76 -38.25 12.77
C ASP A 49 12.26 -38.22 13.03
N PHE A 50 12.92 -37.12 12.65
CA PHE A 50 14.39 -37.00 12.79
C PHE A 50 14.86 -37.06 14.24
N ARG A 51 14.11 -36.47 15.18
CA ARG A 51 14.44 -36.47 16.60
C ARG A 51 14.30 -37.87 17.20
N GLU A 52 13.29 -38.61 16.77
CA GLU A 52 13.13 -40.01 17.18
C GLU A 52 14.32 -40.86 16.71
N VAL A 53 14.71 -40.72 15.44
CA VAL A 53 15.86 -41.46 14.88
C VAL A 53 17.16 -41.09 15.60
N ASN A 54 17.41 -39.83 15.86
CA ASN A 54 18.60 -39.40 16.62
C ASN A 54 18.62 -39.99 18.02
N ARG A 55 17.51 -40.04 18.76
CA ARG A 55 17.45 -40.70 20.08
C ARG A 55 17.77 -42.17 19.99
N LEU A 56 17.18 -42.88 19.01
CA LEU A 56 17.44 -44.30 18.82
C LEU A 56 18.92 -44.61 18.50
N LEU A 57 19.60 -43.70 17.80
CA LEU A 57 21.01 -43.87 17.44
C LEU A 57 21.99 -43.34 18.48
N ALA A 58 21.57 -42.40 19.34
CA ALA A 58 22.41 -41.85 20.42
C ALA A 58 22.54 -42.75 21.65
N ASP A 59 21.63 -43.71 21.86
CA ASP A 59 21.58 -44.58 23.04
C ASP A 59 22.74 -45.61 23.12
N ASN A 60 23.79 -45.46 22.32
CA ASN A 60 25.01 -46.30 22.34
C ASN A 60 26.20 -45.68 23.10
N ALA A 61 25.95 -44.81 24.09
CA ALA A 61 27.03 -44.31 24.93
C ALA A 61 27.76 -45.47 25.64
N GLU A 62 29.09 -45.43 25.62
CA GLU A 62 29.95 -46.42 26.30
C GLU A 62 29.52 -46.60 27.77
N GLY A 63 29.07 -47.79 28.13
CA GLY A 63 28.60 -48.12 29.47
C GLY A 63 27.09 -48.33 29.63
N ALA A 64 26.27 -48.20 28.61
CA ALA A 64 24.85 -48.51 28.68
C ALA A 64 24.59 -50.02 28.76
N ALA A 65 23.55 -50.44 29.49
CA ALA A 65 23.12 -51.85 29.55
C ALA A 65 22.75 -52.32 28.14
N ALA A 66 22.97 -53.62 27.83
CA ALA A 66 22.64 -54.22 26.53
C ALA A 66 21.18 -53.92 26.20
N PRO A 67 20.87 -53.41 24.98
CA PRO A 67 19.52 -53.07 24.62
C PRO A 67 18.60 -54.31 24.60
N THR A 68 17.34 -54.12 24.98
CA THR A 68 16.34 -55.21 24.79
C THR A 68 16.22 -55.59 23.31
N PRO A 69 15.78 -56.83 22.98
CA PRO A 69 15.61 -57.23 21.60
C PRO A 69 14.75 -56.25 20.78
N GLU A 70 13.70 -55.71 21.38
CA GLU A 70 12.79 -54.71 20.71
C GLU A 70 13.49 -53.36 20.53
N ALA A 71 14.32 -52.95 21.48
CA ALA A 71 15.10 -51.68 21.36
C ALA A 71 16.16 -51.84 20.28
N LEU A 72 16.87 -52.95 20.22
CA LEU A 72 17.85 -53.27 19.19
C LEU A 72 17.21 -53.33 17.79
N GLN A 73 16.02 -53.92 17.67
CA GLN A 73 15.31 -53.95 16.39
C GLN A 73 14.94 -52.55 15.88
N ARG A 74 14.39 -51.68 16.76
CA ARG A 74 14.08 -50.31 16.40
C ARG A 74 15.32 -49.48 16.01
N GLN A 75 16.42 -49.68 16.76
CA GLN A 75 17.70 -49.09 16.45
C GLN A 75 18.27 -49.56 15.11
N ALA A 76 18.21 -50.88 14.83
CA ALA A 76 18.66 -51.51 13.60
C ALA A 76 17.87 -50.98 12.39
N GLU A 77 16.56 -50.83 12.54
CA GLU A 77 15.72 -50.22 11.50
C GLU A 77 16.13 -48.79 11.21
N ALA A 78 16.22 -47.93 12.23
CA ALA A 78 16.63 -46.54 12.09
C ALA A 78 18.03 -46.45 11.47
N PHE A 79 18.99 -47.24 11.92
CA PHE A 79 20.35 -47.28 11.38
C PHE A 79 20.34 -47.67 9.87
N LYS A 80 19.61 -48.72 9.52
CA LYS A 80 19.48 -49.18 8.10
C LYS A 80 18.86 -48.10 7.21
N GLN A 81 17.85 -47.40 7.69
CA GLN A 81 17.23 -46.27 6.97
C GLN A 81 18.18 -45.11 6.72
N VAL A 82 18.91 -44.67 7.78
CA VAL A 82 19.93 -43.61 7.64
C VAL A 82 21.03 -44.03 6.67
N LEU A 83 21.59 -45.23 6.84
CA LEU A 83 22.63 -45.75 5.95
C LEU A 83 22.17 -45.80 4.49
N SER A 84 20.95 -46.22 4.26
CA SER A 84 20.40 -46.28 2.91
C SER A 84 20.30 -44.92 2.24
N LEU A 85 19.91 -43.87 2.97
CA LEU A 85 19.90 -42.48 2.48
C LEU A 85 21.30 -41.99 2.14
N MET A 86 22.28 -42.27 3.03
CA MET A 86 23.68 -41.93 2.77
C MET A 86 24.23 -42.63 1.51
N ILE A 87 23.82 -43.86 1.25
CA ILE A 87 24.19 -44.58 0.03
C ILE A 87 23.47 -44.03 -1.19
N ALA A 88 22.19 -43.67 -1.04
CA ALA A 88 21.34 -43.18 -2.12
C ALA A 88 21.85 -41.85 -2.72
N GLN A 89 22.56 -41.02 -1.98
CA GLN A 89 23.12 -39.73 -2.44
C GLN A 89 23.94 -39.84 -3.74
N ARG A 90 24.55 -40.98 -4.03
CA ARG A 90 25.38 -41.16 -5.22
C ARG A 90 24.57 -41.19 -6.52
N ARG A 91 23.32 -41.66 -6.45
CA ARG A 91 22.34 -41.74 -7.57
C ARG A 91 20.92 -41.62 -7.01
N PRO A 92 20.54 -40.46 -6.44
CA PRO A 92 19.33 -40.33 -5.63
C PRO A 92 18.07 -40.77 -6.39
N SER A 93 17.89 -40.29 -7.60
CA SER A 93 16.70 -40.64 -8.41
C SER A 93 16.62 -42.13 -8.75
N GLN A 94 17.77 -42.77 -9.01
CA GLN A 94 17.80 -44.20 -9.32
C GLN A 94 17.45 -45.07 -8.11
N HIS A 95 17.93 -44.66 -6.90
CA HIS A 95 17.77 -45.45 -5.69
C HIS A 95 16.44 -45.18 -4.98
N LEU A 96 15.93 -43.95 -5.01
CA LEU A 96 14.79 -43.54 -4.21
C LEU A 96 13.47 -43.47 -5.03
N LEU A 97 13.54 -43.28 -6.35
CA LEU A 97 12.36 -43.31 -7.24
C LEU A 97 12.16 -44.65 -7.97
N GLY A 98 13.12 -45.57 -7.86
CA GLY A 98 13.04 -46.91 -8.40
C GLY A 98 12.30 -47.88 -7.46
N ASP A 99 12.44 -49.19 -7.76
CA ASP A 99 11.83 -50.28 -6.98
C ASP A 99 12.49 -50.52 -5.58
N GLY A 100 13.56 -49.79 -5.27
CA GLY A 100 14.30 -49.90 -4.00
C GLY A 100 15.13 -51.16 -3.82
N THR A 101 15.02 -52.18 -4.69
CA THR A 101 15.71 -53.46 -4.54
C THR A 101 17.23 -53.34 -4.66
N GLY A 102 17.69 -52.49 -5.55
CA GLY A 102 19.12 -52.18 -5.72
C GLY A 102 19.71 -51.46 -4.46
N LEU A 103 18.94 -50.52 -3.91
CA LEU A 103 19.32 -49.80 -2.70
C LEU A 103 19.42 -50.75 -1.48
N ALA A 104 18.40 -51.64 -1.32
CA ALA A 104 18.41 -52.62 -0.21
C ALA A 104 19.63 -53.53 -0.25
N ARG A 105 19.93 -54.14 -1.42
CA ARG A 105 21.13 -54.98 -1.57
C ARG A 105 22.43 -54.24 -1.28
N LEU A 106 22.54 -53.00 -1.74
CA LEU A 106 23.74 -52.23 -1.49
C LEU A 106 23.87 -51.87 -0.03
N THR A 107 22.77 -51.48 0.64
CA THR A 107 22.74 -51.20 2.05
C THR A 107 23.15 -52.42 2.89
N ASP A 108 22.65 -53.61 2.56
CA ASP A 108 23.03 -54.86 3.21
C ASP A 108 24.52 -55.20 3.03
N SER A 109 25.10 -54.88 1.87
CA SER A 109 26.54 -55.04 1.64
C SER A 109 27.36 -54.11 2.52
N TYR A 110 26.95 -52.82 2.66
CA TYR A 110 27.63 -51.88 3.54
C TYR A 110 27.51 -52.25 5.04
N LEU A 111 26.35 -52.80 5.48
CA LEU A 111 26.17 -53.27 6.85
C LEU A 111 27.17 -54.39 7.17
N ARG A 112 27.43 -55.32 6.22
CA ARG A 112 28.45 -56.38 6.44
C ARG A 112 29.85 -55.78 6.49
N LEU A 113 30.20 -54.93 5.55
CA LEU A 113 31.51 -54.24 5.52
C LEU A 113 31.77 -53.43 6.79
N MET A 114 30.78 -52.69 7.29
CA MET A 114 30.92 -51.88 8.51
C MET A 114 31.12 -52.79 9.75
N ALA A 115 30.46 -53.91 9.83
CA ALA A 115 30.65 -54.87 10.92
C ALA A 115 32.03 -55.56 10.87
N GLU A 116 32.49 -55.96 9.62
CA GLU A 116 33.83 -56.52 9.42
C GLU A 116 34.91 -55.49 9.76
N ALA A 117 34.72 -54.21 9.49
CA ALA A 117 35.62 -53.14 9.86
C ALA A 117 35.53 -52.71 11.34
N GLY A 118 34.66 -53.32 12.13
CA GLY A 118 34.47 -52.99 13.56
C GLY A 118 33.80 -51.64 13.82
N LEU A 119 33.16 -51.04 12.78
CA LEU A 119 32.48 -49.75 12.91
C LEU A 119 31.09 -49.86 13.55
N ILE A 120 30.47 -51.05 13.46
CA ILE A 120 29.19 -51.37 14.11
C ILE A 120 29.27 -52.70 14.80
N ALA A 121 28.49 -52.92 15.84
CA ALA A 121 28.40 -54.19 16.53
C ALA A 121 27.81 -55.28 15.62
N PRO A 122 28.32 -56.55 15.65
CA PRO A 122 27.73 -57.66 14.90
C PRO A 122 26.23 -57.85 15.20
N SER A 123 25.80 -57.63 16.43
CA SER A 123 24.41 -57.73 16.87
C SER A 123 23.52 -56.74 16.14
N LEU A 124 24.00 -55.50 15.91
CA LEU A 124 23.26 -54.48 15.16
C LEU A 124 23.14 -54.86 13.67
N ARG A 125 24.24 -55.36 13.06
CA ARG A 125 24.22 -55.88 11.71
C ARG A 125 23.18 -57.02 11.54
N ASP A 126 23.24 -58.00 12.46
CA ASP A 126 22.38 -59.18 12.38
C ASP A 126 20.91 -58.84 12.61
N ALA A 127 20.60 -57.86 13.42
CA ALA A 127 19.28 -57.29 13.60
C ALA A 127 18.80 -56.48 12.36
N ALA A 128 19.71 -55.75 11.67
CA ALA A 128 19.39 -54.90 10.56
C ALA A 128 19.20 -55.67 9.21
N LEU A 129 20.00 -56.73 8.96
CA LEU A 129 19.98 -57.46 7.68
C LEU A 129 18.60 -58.01 7.29
N PRO A 130 17.80 -58.63 8.20
CA PRO A 130 16.49 -59.17 7.83
C PRO A 130 15.41 -58.11 7.62
N LEU A 131 15.65 -56.86 8.06
CA LEU A 131 14.64 -55.80 7.93
C LEU A 131 14.55 -55.27 6.50
N PRO A 132 13.35 -55.22 5.89
CA PRO A 132 13.18 -54.64 4.56
C PRO A 132 13.31 -53.11 4.62
N LEU A 133 13.79 -52.51 3.54
CA LEU A 133 13.69 -51.09 3.28
C LEU A 133 12.37 -50.76 2.58
N HIS A 134 11.41 -50.28 3.34
CA HIS A 134 10.13 -49.86 2.77
C HIS A 134 10.16 -48.34 2.57
N LEU A 135 10.41 -47.91 1.33
CA LEU A 135 10.21 -46.51 0.95
C LEU A 135 8.72 -46.18 1.02
N ARG A 136 8.39 -45.07 1.63
CA ARG A 136 7.02 -44.59 1.77
C ARG A 136 6.41 -44.37 0.38
N PRO A 137 5.28 -44.99 -0.02
CA PRO A 137 4.75 -44.87 -1.38
C PRO A 137 4.20 -43.50 -1.66
N GLU A 138 3.50 -42.85 -0.70
CA GLU A 138 2.88 -41.57 -0.86
C GLU A 138 3.13 -40.67 0.35
N LEU A 139 3.29 -39.38 0.12
CA LEU A 139 3.26 -38.40 1.20
C LEU A 139 1.83 -38.32 1.75
N PRO A 140 1.64 -38.05 3.07
CA PRO A 140 0.32 -37.76 3.57
C PRO A 140 -0.27 -36.64 2.71
N SER A 141 -1.47 -36.82 2.18
CA SER A 141 -2.22 -35.76 1.55
C SER A 141 -2.61 -34.79 2.65
N THR A 142 -1.77 -33.81 2.94
CA THR A 142 -2.25 -32.63 3.67
C THR A 142 -3.34 -32.01 2.80
N PRO A 143 -4.57 -31.83 3.31
CA PRO A 143 -5.56 -31.07 2.62
C PRO A 143 -4.91 -29.74 2.24
N ARG A 144 -4.83 -29.44 0.94
CA ARG A 144 -4.28 -28.15 0.51
C ARG A 144 -5.23 -27.10 1.08
N PRO A 145 -4.82 -26.31 2.08
CA PRO A 145 -5.66 -25.24 2.57
C PRO A 145 -5.96 -24.33 1.37
N ASP A 146 -7.21 -23.86 1.24
CA ASP A 146 -7.57 -22.92 0.19
C ASP A 146 -6.76 -21.62 0.31
N PHE A 147 -6.77 -20.78 -0.71
CA PHE A 147 -6.01 -19.53 -0.67
C PHE A 147 -6.46 -18.62 0.48
N VAL A 148 -7.73 -18.66 0.86
CA VAL A 148 -8.27 -17.86 1.95
C VAL A 148 -7.59 -18.22 3.27
N GLN A 149 -7.35 -19.52 3.51
CA GLN A 149 -6.64 -19.98 4.72
C GLN A 149 -5.13 -19.72 4.65
N ARG A 150 -4.52 -19.77 3.45
CA ARG A 150 -3.08 -19.55 3.26
C ARG A 150 -2.66 -18.10 3.28
N LYS A 151 -3.57 -17.13 3.04
CA LYS A 151 -3.20 -15.71 2.92
C LYS A 151 -2.50 -15.16 4.15
N ALA A 152 -3.02 -15.43 5.33
CA ALA A 152 -2.37 -15.00 6.57
C ALA A 152 -0.94 -15.54 6.65
N THR A 153 -0.74 -16.83 6.33
CA THR A 153 0.57 -17.47 6.29
C THR A 153 1.48 -16.87 5.22
N VAL A 154 0.97 -16.59 4.01
CA VAL A 154 1.75 -15.99 2.92
C VAL A 154 2.16 -14.54 3.28
N ALA A 155 1.23 -13.75 3.81
CA ALA A 155 1.53 -12.40 4.26
C ALA A 155 2.58 -12.38 5.38
N LEU A 156 2.49 -13.35 6.29
CA LEU A 156 3.44 -13.52 7.38
C LEU A 156 4.82 -13.93 6.87
N ARG A 157 4.91 -14.91 5.96
CA ARG A 157 6.17 -15.31 5.31
C ARG A 157 6.85 -14.13 4.62
N THR A 158 6.09 -13.32 3.87
CA THR A 158 6.61 -12.11 3.24
C THR A 158 7.15 -11.11 4.27
N HIS A 159 6.46 -10.96 5.40
CA HIS A 159 6.89 -10.10 6.48
C HIS A 159 8.17 -10.62 7.16
N ILE A 160 8.26 -11.91 7.45
CA ILE A 160 9.45 -12.55 8.02
C ILE A 160 10.64 -12.47 7.05
N SER A 161 10.41 -12.69 5.72
CA SER A 161 11.44 -12.50 4.70
C SER A 161 12.02 -11.08 4.73
N ALA A 162 11.17 -10.07 4.87
CA ALA A 162 11.61 -8.68 4.98
C ALA A 162 12.34 -8.38 6.30
N LEU A 163 11.88 -8.94 7.41
CA LEU A 163 12.55 -8.79 8.72
C LEU A 163 13.96 -9.39 8.75
N LEU A 164 14.15 -10.53 8.08
CA LEU A 164 15.41 -11.27 8.04
C LEU A 164 16.32 -10.87 6.88
N ASP A 165 15.88 -9.93 6.01
CA ASP A 165 16.54 -9.56 4.76
C ASP A 165 16.82 -10.77 3.85
N VAL A 166 15.87 -11.70 3.78
CA VAL A 166 15.92 -12.92 2.97
C VAL A 166 14.94 -12.77 1.80
N PRO A 167 15.38 -12.26 0.63
CA PRO A 167 14.47 -11.83 -0.44
C PRO A 167 13.80 -12.98 -1.19
N ARG A 168 14.34 -14.21 -1.10
CA ARG A 168 13.80 -15.38 -1.81
C ARG A 168 13.08 -16.31 -0.84
N ALA A 169 11.85 -16.66 -1.17
CA ALA A 169 11.03 -17.61 -0.38
C ALA A 169 11.74 -18.96 -0.17
N TYR A 170 12.50 -19.42 -1.16
CA TYR A 170 13.30 -20.64 -1.07
C TYR A 170 14.35 -20.59 0.06
N ASP A 171 15.01 -19.43 0.23
CA ASP A 171 16.02 -19.29 1.29
C ASP A 171 15.38 -19.25 2.68
N LEU A 172 14.17 -18.68 2.78
CA LEU A 172 13.38 -18.70 4.02
C LEU A 172 12.93 -20.12 4.38
N GLU A 173 12.51 -20.94 3.41
CA GLU A 173 12.07 -22.32 3.63
C GLU A 173 13.20 -23.27 4.06
N ARG A 174 14.46 -22.87 3.86
CA ARG A 174 15.63 -23.62 4.30
C ARG A 174 16.07 -23.33 5.73
N LEU A 175 15.48 -22.31 6.36
CA LEU A 175 15.76 -22.00 7.76
C LEU A 175 14.99 -22.98 8.64
N ASP A 176 15.69 -23.55 9.63
CA ASP A 176 15.05 -24.27 10.75
C ASP A 176 14.45 -23.21 11.68
N LEU A 177 13.26 -22.74 11.33
CA LEU A 177 12.61 -21.57 11.92
C LEU A 177 11.16 -21.86 12.28
N GLU A 178 10.82 -21.69 13.55
CA GLU A 178 9.46 -21.57 14.03
C GLU A 178 9.14 -20.11 14.32
N ALA A 179 7.98 -19.61 13.86
CA ALA A 179 7.52 -18.25 14.09
C ALA A 179 6.25 -18.25 14.93
N GLU A 180 6.34 -17.64 16.10
CA GLU A 180 5.16 -17.32 16.91
C GLU A 180 4.58 -16.00 16.43
N THR A 181 3.26 -15.93 16.27
CA THR A 181 2.60 -14.78 15.64
C THR A 181 1.51 -14.21 16.51
N SER A 182 1.28 -12.91 16.39
CA SER A 182 0.21 -12.23 17.10
C SER A 182 -1.21 -12.56 16.60
N LEU A 183 -1.33 -13.31 15.47
CA LEU A 183 -2.62 -13.74 14.98
C LEU A 183 -3.29 -14.70 15.97
N ASP A 184 -4.56 -14.43 16.26
CA ASP A 184 -5.41 -15.38 16.97
C ASP A 184 -5.88 -16.44 15.97
N GLY A 185 -5.34 -17.66 16.08
CA GLY A 185 -5.58 -18.74 15.11
C GLY A 185 -7.06 -19.15 15.01
N GLU A 186 -7.78 -19.18 16.14
CA GLU A 186 -9.20 -19.53 16.16
C GLU A 186 -10.05 -18.41 15.52
N ALA A 187 -9.83 -17.17 15.92
CA ALA A 187 -10.52 -16.00 15.36
C ALA A 187 -10.22 -15.80 13.88
N GLN A 188 -8.95 -16.00 13.46
CA GLN A 188 -8.52 -15.95 12.06
C GLN A 188 -9.25 -17.00 11.21
N ALA A 189 -9.29 -18.25 11.68
CA ALA A 189 -9.96 -19.34 10.97
C ALA A 189 -11.48 -19.11 10.92
N LEU A 190 -12.08 -18.64 12.01
CA LEU A 190 -13.51 -18.30 12.06
C LEU A 190 -13.86 -17.18 11.08
N ALA A 191 -13.13 -16.07 11.11
CA ALA A 191 -13.33 -14.94 10.20
C ALA A 191 -13.19 -15.36 8.74
N SER A 192 -12.17 -16.14 8.41
CA SER A 192 -11.94 -16.63 7.05
C SER A 192 -13.11 -17.50 6.56
N ARG A 193 -13.57 -18.45 7.37
CA ARG A 193 -14.74 -19.31 7.04
C ARG A 193 -16.01 -18.51 6.85
N LEU A 194 -16.30 -17.55 7.76
CA LEU A 194 -17.48 -16.72 7.67
C LEU A 194 -17.48 -15.86 6.40
N LEU A 195 -16.36 -15.17 6.11
CA LEU A 195 -16.25 -14.34 4.91
C LEU A 195 -16.35 -15.16 3.62
N ALA A 196 -15.72 -16.33 3.55
CA ALA A 196 -15.82 -17.24 2.41
C ALA A 196 -17.26 -17.73 2.19
N GLY A 197 -17.98 -18.07 3.27
CA GLY A 197 -19.37 -18.52 3.23
C GLY A 197 -20.34 -17.48 2.66
N LEU A 198 -20.06 -16.18 2.85
CA LEU A 198 -20.91 -15.08 2.38
C LEU A 198 -21.04 -14.98 0.85
N ARG A 199 -20.25 -15.73 0.10
CA ARG A 199 -20.41 -15.87 -1.37
C ARG A 199 -21.70 -16.59 -1.76
N THR A 200 -22.34 -17.29 -0.83
CA THR A 200 -23.61 -17.98 -1.07
C THR A 200 -24.80 -17.12 -0.69
N PRO A 201 -25.90 -17.13 -1.47
CA PRO A 201 -27.12 -16.37 -1.14
C PRO A 201 -27.71 -16.73 0.22
N ALA A 202 -27.65 -18.01 0.60
CA ALA A 202 -28.18 -18.48 1.89
C ALA A 202 -27.42 -17.86 3.08
N ALA A 203 -26.08 -17.91 3.06
CA ALA A 203 -25.27 -17.34 4.15
C ALA A 203 -25.35 -15.80 4.18
N ALA A 204 -25.35 -15.16 3.02
CA ALA A 204 -25.53 -13.69 2.92
C ALA A 204 -26.90 -13.27 3.50
N LYS A 205 -27.97 -14.07 3.28
CA LYS A 205 -29.29 -13.84 3.85
C LYS A 205 -29.29 -14.06 5.37
N ALA A 206 -28.67 -15.13 5.85
CA ALA A 206 -28.54 -15.41 7.28
C ALA A 206 -27.77 -14.31 8.03
N ALA A 207 -26.74 -13.72 7.39
CA ALA A 207 -26.00 -12.56 7.91
C ALA A 207 -26.76 -11.24 7.79
N GLY A 208 -27.96 -11.24 7.18
CA GLY A 208 -28.81 -10.05 7.02
C GLY A 208 -28.26 -9.03 6.02
N LEU A 209 -27.51 -9.45 4.98
CA LEU A 209 -26.84 -8.56 4.04
C LEU A 209 -27.75 -8.01 2.94
N PHE A 210 -29.00 -8.48 2.84
CA PHE A 210 -30.00 -7.97 1.91
C PHE A 210 -30.89 -6.90 2.55
N GLY A 211 -31.18 -5.83 1.81
CA GLY A 211 -32.08 -4.76 2.27
C GLY A 211 -31.67 -3.36 1.82
N PRO A 212 -32.34 -2.32 2.29
CA PRO A 212 -32.09 -0.93 1.89
C PRO A 212 -30.63 -0.53 2.10
N HIS A 213 -30.00 0.02 1.05
CA HIS A 213 -28.60 0.45 1.04
C HIS A 213 -27.56 -0.68 1.22
N MET A 214 -27.99 -1.94 1.18
CA MET A 214 -27.18 -3.16 1.20
C MET A 214 -27.31 -3.89 -0.15
N LEU A 215 -27.34 -5.21 -0.15
CA LEU A 215 -27.58 -5.97 -1.37
C LEU A 215 -29.05 -5.92 -1.73
N ASP A 216 -29.35 -5.69 -3.01
CA ASP A 216 -30.71 -5.76 -3.52
C ASP A 216 -31.25 -7.20 -3.43
N PRO A 217 -32.57 -7.39 -3.19
CA PRO A 217 -33.18 -8.71 -3.22
C PRO A 217 -32.88 -9.44 -4.55
N GLY A 218 -32.29 -10.65 -4.47
CA GLY A 218 -31.90 -11.42 -5.64
C GLY A 218 -30.54 -11.09 -6.25
N ALA A 219 -29.79 -10.13 -5.68
CA ALA A 219 -28.40 -9.90 -6.10
C ALA A 219 -27.53 -11.12 -5.77
N ASP A 220 -26.65 -11.49 -6.70
CA ASP A 220 -25.67 -12.55 -6.50
C ASP A 220 -24.55 -12.08 -5.57
N PRO A 221 -24.31 -12.66 -4.38
CA PRO A 221 -23.19 -12.27 -3.51
C PRO A 221 -21.83 -12.81 -3.99
N GLY A 222 -21.79 -13.74 -4.95
CA GLY A 222 -20.58 -14.42 -5.38
C GLY A 222 -19.42 -13.53 -5.83
N PRO A 223 -19.64 -12.46 -6.61
CA PRO A 223 -18.61 -11.53 -7.03
C PRO A 223 -18.08 -10.57 -5.93
N LEU A 224 -18.73 -10.52 -4.77
CA LEU A 224 -18.38 -9.59 -3.71
C LEU A 224 -17.15 -10.05 -2.93
N ILE A 225 -16.27 -9.12 -2.71
CA ILE A 225 -15.08 -9.29 -1.89
C ILE A 225 -15.35 -8.63 -0.55
N TYR A 226 -15.22 -9.40 0.51
CA TYR A 226 -15.29 -8.92 1.88
C TYR A 226 -13.90 -9.02 2.51
N SER A 227 -13.52 -8.02 3.30
CA SER A 227 -12.29 -8.06 4.07
C SER A 227 -12.50 -7.60 5.50
N PHE A 228 -11.72 -8.16 6.40
CA PHE A 228 -11.76 -7.84 7.82
C PHE A 228 -10.35 -7.84 8.38
N THR A 229 -9.99 -6.75 9.07
CA THR A 229 -8.73 -6.63 9.79
C THR A 229 -9.02 -6.17 11.20
N LEU A 230 -8.47 -6.88 12.19
CA LEU A 230 -8.63 -6.56 13.60
C LEU A 230 -7.27 -6.50 14.29
N PHE A 231 -7.07 -5.43 15.01
CA PHE A 231 -5.94 -5.23 15.90
C PHE A 231 -6.39 -5.17 17.35
N GLU A 232 -5.52 -5.58 18.23
CA GLU A 232 -5.63 -5.40 19.67
C GLU A 232 -4.58 -4.41 20.13
N ARG A 233 -4.99 -3.44 20.92
CA ARG A 233 -4.08 -2.48 21.53
C ARG A 233 -3.28 -3.12 22.65
N GLY A 234 -1.99 -3.29 22.45
CA GLY A 234 -1.05 -3.69 23.48
C GLY A 234 -0.36 -2.49 24.16
N PRO A 235 0.39 -2.73 25.22
CA PRO A 235 1.11 -1.66 25.93
C PRO A 235 2.24 -1.06 25.08
N GLN A 236 3.01 -1.87 24.36
CA GLN A 236 4.14 -1.45 23.53
C GLN A 236 3.85 -1.48 22.04
N ALA A 237 2.99 -2.38 21.55
CA ALA A 237 2.67 -2.58 20.16
C ALA A 237 1.17 -2.84 19.95
N ASN A 238 0.69 -2.62 18.74
CA ASN A 238 -0.64 -3.03 18.30
C ASN A 238 -0.52 -4.43 17.68
N LEU A 239 -1.19 -5.42 18.27
CA LEU A 239 -1.12 -6.81 17.84
C LEU A 239 -2.12 -7.07 16.73
N LEU A 240 -1.67 -7.61 15.60
CA LEU A 240 -2.57 -8.04 14.52
C LEU A 240 -3.25 -9.36 14.91
N ARG A 241 -4.54 -9.34 15.23
CA ARG A 241 -5.29 -10.53 15.67
C ARG A 241 -5.97 -11.26 14.53
N VAL A 242 -6.53 -10.52 13.56
CA VAL A 242 -7.20 -11.10 12.40
C VAL A 242 -6.88 -10.28 11.15
N GLN A 243 -6.54 -10.96 10.06
CA GLN A 243 -6.43 -10.38 8.73
C GLN A 243 -7.00 -11.38 7.72
N ALA A 244 -8.23 -11.16 7.29
CA ALA A 244 -8.96 -12.08 6.44
C ALA A 244 -9.65 -11.36 5.28
N ASP A 245 -9.75 -12.03 4.15
CA ASP A 245 -10.63 -11.69 3.04
C ASP A 245 -11.12 -12.98 2.34
N ASN A 246 -12.09 -12.86 1.44
CA ASN A 246 -12.65 -13.99 0.70
C ASN A 246 -12.17 -14.08 -0.77
N ILE A 247 -11.07 -13.40 -1.14
CA ILE A 247 -10.49 -13.52 -2.49
C ILE A 247 -9.72 -14.84 -2.57
N ASP A 248 -10.06 -15.69 -3.53
CA ASP A 248 -9.31 -16.92 -3.80
C ASP A 248 -8.11 -16.66 -4.73
N GLN A 249 -7.23 -15.78 -4.30
CA GLN A 249 -5.97 -15.39 -4.97
C GLN A 249 -4.93 -14.95 -3.93
N PRO A 250 -3.62 -15.00 -4.24
CA PRO A 250 -2.57 -14.60 -3.29
C PRO A 250 -2.60 -13.12 -2.89
N PHE A 251 -3.35 -12.28 -3.62
CA PHE A 251 -3.46 -10.85 -3.35
C PHE A 251 -4.26 -10.55 -2.07
N ASP A 252 -3.66 -9.82 -1.14
CA ASP A 252 -4.32 -9.30 0.06
C ASP A 252 -4.83 -7.88 -0.18
N VAL A 253 -6.15 -7.73 -0.20
CA VAL A 253 -6.80 -6.43 -0.43
C VAL A 253 -6.57 -5.44 0.71
N ASN A 254 -6.32 -5.91 1.93
CA ASN A 254 -6.11 -5.04 3.09
C ASN A 254 -4.79 -4.27 3.01
N GLN A 255 -3.75 -4.88 2.42
CA GLN A 255 -2.38 -4.35 2.36
C GLN A 255 -1.95 -3.91 0.97
N GLY A 256 -2.41 -4.59 -0.08
CA GLY A 256 -1.92 -4.39 -1.45
C GLY A 256 -2.70 -3.38 -2.29
N ALA A 257 -3.93 -3.03 -1.90
CA ALA A 257 -4.81 -2.22 -2.72
C ALA A 257 -4.74 -0.71 -2.40
N ARG A 258 -4.84 0.11 -3.45
CA ARG A 258 -5.21 1.53 -3.35
C ARG A 258 -6.66 1.66 -3.77
N LEU A 259 -7.55 1.92 -2.83
CA LEU A 259 -8.98 1.92 -3.05
C LEU A 259 -9.58 3.30 -2.81
N ASP A 260 -10.59 3.66 -3.60
CA ASP A 260 -11.46 4.78 -3.27
C ASP A 260 -12.36 4.34 -2.09
N LEU A 261 -11.95 4.66 -0.87
CA LEU A 261 -12.68 4.35 0.35
C LEU A 261 -13.65 5.47 0.76
N GLY A 262 -13.83 6.44 -0.13
CA GLY A 262 -14.82 7.50 -0.04
C GLY A 262 -14.73 8.30 1.25
N SER A 263 -15.85 8.40 1.92
CA SER A 263 -16.01 9.22 3.13
C SER A 263 -15.17 8.81 4.36
N THR A 264 -14.42 7.71 4.32
CA THR A 264 -13.44 7.43 5.39
C THR A 264 -12.32 8.47 5.42
N ALA A 265 -12.00 9.11 4.29
CA ALA A 265 -11.05 10.22 4.20
C ALA A 265 -11.44 11.43 5.08
N LYS A 266 -12.72 11.58 5.42
CA LYS A 266 -13.18 12.62 6.36
C LYS A 266 -12.59 12.45 7.74
N LEU A 267 -12.21 11.23 8.13
CA LEU A 267 -11.49 11.01 9.39
C LEU A 267 -10.11 11.66 9.36
N ARG A 268 -9.32 11.44 8.28
CA ARG A 268 -8.01 12.10 8.12
C ARG A 268 -8.16 13.63 8.07
N THR A 269 -9.16 14.12 7.36
CA THR A 269 -9.44 15.57 7.27
C THR A 269 -9.82 16.16 8.63
N LEU A 270 -10.64 15.47 9.42
CA LEU A 270 -11.01 15.91 10.76
C LEU A 270 -9.79 15.97 11.69
N VAL A 271 -8.94 14.94 11.65
CA VAL A 271 -7.70 14.91 12.44
C VAL A 271 -6.80 16.08 12.04
N SER A 272 -6.53 16.30 10.74
CA SER A 272 -5.71 17.41 10.26
C SER A 272 -6.27 18.79 10.68
N TYR A 273 -7.58 18.93 10.64
CA TYR A 273 -8.23 20.16 11.10
C TYR A 273 -8.03 20.41 12.58
N LEU A 274 -8.22 19.38 13.42
CA LEU A 274 -8.08 19.52 14.87
C LEU A 274 -6.60 19.64 15.29
N GLU A 275 -5.66 18.98 14.57
CA GLU A 275 -4.23 19.23 14.75
C GLU A 275 -3.89 20.70 14.50
N LEU A 276 -4.41 21.26 13.41
CA LEU A 276 -4.15 22.66 13.08
C LEU A 276 -4.73 23.60 14.13
N VAL A 277 -5.89 23.28 14.71
CA VAL A 277 -6.44 24.02 15.86
C VAL A 277 -5.52 23.90 17.07
N ALA A 278 -4.93 22.73 17.32
CA ALA A 278 -3.98 22.53 18.41
C ALA A 278 -2.65 23.29 18.17
N GLU A 279 -2.16 23.35 16.93
CA GLU A 279 -0.98 24.15 16.55
C GLU A 279 -1.24 25.66 16.82
N LEU A 280 -2.41 26.15 16.41
CA LEU A 280 -2.83 27.55 16.69
C LEU A 280 -2.95 27.82 18.18
N HIS A 281 -3.52 26.88 18.93
CA HIS A 281 -3.60 26.98 20.40
C HIS A 281 -2.20 27.04 21.01
N ALA A 282 -1.30 26.12 20.65
CA ALA A 282 0.07 26.08 21.17
C ALA A 282 0.81 27.41 20.91
N SER A 283 0.58 28.00 19.73
CA SER A 283 1.22 29.26 19.34
C SER A 283 0.63 30.50 20.04
N TRP A 284 -0.67 30.51 20.37
CA TRP A 284 -1.37 31.74 20.72
C TRP A 284 -2.04 31.74 22.09
N ALA A 285 -2.25 30.62 22.75
CA ALA A 285 -2.98 30.55 24.02
C ALA A 285 -2.30 31.35 25.16
N GLY A 286 -0.96 31.43 25.12
CA GLY A 286 -0.16 32.20 26.07
C GLY A 286 -0.09 33.71 25.81
N LEU A 287 -0.59 34.18 24.66
CA LEU A 287 -0.55 35.60 24.31
C LEU A 287 -1.55 36.42 25.11
N SER A 288 -1.15 37.68 25.46
CA SER A 288 -2.05 38.65 26.08
C SER A 288 -3.14 39.07 25.06
N PRO A 289 -4.28 39.63 25.52
CA PRO A 289 -5.31 40.17 24.63
C PRO A 289 -4.78 41.25 23.67
N ALA A 290 -3.83 42.05 24.08
CA ALA A 290 -3.19 43.06 23.24
C ALA A 290 -2.36 42.42 22.12
N GLN A 291 -1.56 41.40 22.45
CA GLN A 291 -0.76 40.64 21.48
C GLN A 291 -1.67 39.87 20.49
N LEU A 292 -2.73 39.21 20.98
CA LEU A 292 -3.70 38.55 20.14
C LEU A 292 -4.40 39.50 19.16
N SER A 293 -4.72 40.74 19.64
CA SER A 293 -5.35 41.74 18.80
C SER A 293 -4.41 42.32 17.74
N ALA A 294 -3.11 42.29 18.02
CA ALA A 294 -2.06 42.76 17.10
C ALA A 294 -1.71 41.75 16.02
N LEU A 295 -2.13 40.48 16.16
CA LEU A 295 -1.90 39.45 15.12
C LEU A 295 -2.55 39.88 13.79
N PRO A 296 -1.89 39.57 12.64
CA PRO A 296 -2.45 39.86 11.31
C PRO A 296 -3.85 39.30 11.13
N ASN A 297 -4.77 40.13 10.65
CA ASN A 297 -6.12 39.66 10.29
C ASN A 297 -6.19 39.41 8.80
N ASN A 298 -5.88 38.20 8.37
CA ASN A 298 -5.94 37.86 6.98
C ASN A 298 -7.35 37.28 6.63
N PRO A 299 -8.16 37.99 5.81
CA PRO A 299 -9.50 37.52 5.42
C PRO A 299 -9.46 36.21 4.60
N ARG A 300 -8.28 35.82 4.10
CA ARG A 300 -8.08 34.56 3.37
C ARG A 300 -7.82 33.38 4.30
N ASP A 301 -7.58 33.63 5.61
CA ASP A 301 -7.38 32.63 6.66
C ASP A 301 -8.54 32.65 7.67
N PRO A 302 -9.69 32.07 7.35
CA PRO A 302 -10.84 32.08 8.25
C PRO A 302 -10.61 31.23 9.52
N LEU A 303 -9.70 30.25 9.48
CA LEU A 303 -9.38 29.42 10.65
C LEU A 303 -8.53 30.18 11.66
N GLY A 304 -7.48 30.85 11.23
CA GLY A 304 -6.67 31.72 12.10
C GLY A 304 -7.49 32.87 12.70
N ALA A 305 -8.34 33.51 11.88
CA ALA A 305 -9.26 34.54 12.37
C ALA A 305 -10.21 34.03 13.46
N TRP A 306 -10.78 32.83 13.28
CA TRP A 306 -11.64 32.18 14.26
C TRP A 306 -10.87 31.84 15.56
N ALA A 307 -9.69 31.23 15.44
CA ALA A 307 -8.87 30.85 16.59
C ALA A 307 -8.50 32.05 17.45
N ARG A 308 -8.09 33.17 16.81
CA ARG A 308 -7.82 34.44 17.49
C ARG A 308 -9.04 34.98 18.23
N GLN A 309 -10.22 35.01 17.56
CA GLN A 309 -11.46 35.50 18.18
C GLN A 309 -11.88 34.60 19.35
N TYR A 310 -11.72 33.27 19.21
CA TYR A 310 -11.99 32.35 20.31
C TYR A 310 -11.13 32.68 21.53
N LEU A 311 -9.81 32.75 21.36
CA LEU A 311 -8.86 33.03 22.45
C LEU A 311 -9.05 34.40 23.11
N LEU A 312 -9.52 35.41 22.36
CA LEU A 312 -9.88 36.71 22.92
C LEU A 312 -11.11 36.68 23.82
N ARG A 313 -12.08 35.78 23.55
CA ARG A 313 -13.37 35.72 24.25
C ARG A 313 -13.45 34.61 25.29
N ALA A 314 -12.65 33.58 25.15
CA ALA A 314 -12.73 32.37 25.97
C ALA A 314 -12.30 32.68 27.42
N LYS A 315 -13.15 32.27 28.36
CA LYS A 315 -12.80 32.28 29.81
C LYS A 315 -11.85 31.13 30.13
N ASP A 316 -12.04 29.97 29.50
CA ASP A 316 -11.16 28.81 29.55
C ASP A 316 -10.39 28.68 28.24
N ARG A 317 -9.08 28.92 28.30
CA ARG A 317 -8.19 28.87 27.13
C ARG A 317 -7.44 27.56 26.98
N ARG A 318 -7.83 26.49 27.71
CA ARG A 318 -7.23 25.15 27.52
C ARG A 318 -7.57 24.60 26.16
N LEU A 319 -6.75 23.63 25.69
CA LEU A 319 -6.89 23.04 24.36
C LEU A 319 -8.24 22.32 24.19
N ALA A 320 -8.65 21.49 25.17
CA ALA A 320 -9.84 20.68 25.02
C ALA A 320 -11.13 21.51 24.77
N PRO A 321 -11.44 22.60 25.51
CA PRO A 321 -12.57 23.49 25.19
C PRO A 321 -12.45 24.14 23.80
N MET A 322 -11.24 24.49 23.35
CA MET A 322 -11.05 25.07 22.02
C MET A 322 -11.33 24.06 20.91
N LEU A 323 -10.94 22.78 21.08
CA LEU A 323 -11.25 21.69 20.15
C LEU A 323 -12.76 21.43 20.09
N GLU A 324 -13.47 21.43 21.24
CA GLU A 324 -14.93 21.31 21.25
C GLU A 324 -15.60 22.48 20.49
N ALA A 325 -15.15 23.72 20.73
CA ALA A 325 -15.63 24.88 19.99
C ALA A 325 -15.31 24.79 18.49
N ALA A 326 -14.19 24.20 18.11
CA ALA A 326 -13.84 23.93 16.71
C ALA A 326 -14.83 22.93 16.08
N MET A 327 -15.26 21.90 16.80
CA MET A 327 -16.29 20.96 16.36
C MET A 327 -17.66 21.61 16.17
N GLU A 328 -17.93 22.73 16.84
CA GLU A 328 -19.18 23.50 16.71
C GLU A 328 -19.14 24.59 15.63
N ARG A 329 -17.99 24.77 14.92
CA ARG A 329 -17.94 25.67 13.76
C ARG A 329 -18.91 25.18 12.67
N LYS A 330 -19.63 26.14 12.06
CA LYS A 330 -20.68 25.86 11.07
C LYS A 330 -20.19 26.04 9.64
N TYR A 331 -20.60 25.12 8.80
CA TYR A 331 -20.37 25.15 7.36
C TYR A 331 -21.64 24.85 6.58
N SER A 332 -21.81 25.51 5.44
CA SER A 332 -22.96 25.26 4.55
C SER A 332 -22.84 23.87 3.89
N ALA A 333 -23.94 23.16 3.77
CA ALA A 333 -24.06 21.94 3.00
C ALA A 333 -24.52 22.19 1.55
N ASN A 334 -24.64 23.44 1.13
CA ASN A 334 -25.18 23.82 -0.19
C ASN A 334 -24.21 23.46 -1.33
N PRO A 335 -24.64 22.71 -2.38
CA PRO A 335 -23.82 22.32 -3.53
C PRO A 335 -23.64 23.41 -4.59
N GLY A 336 -24.32 24.57 -4.48
CA GLY A 336 -24.31 25.62 -5.49
C GLY A 336 -22.99 26.38 -5.66
N GLU A 337 -21.95 26.07 -4.85
CA GLU A 337 -20.63 26.69 -4.96
C GLU A 337 -19.71 25.86 -5.87
N SER A 338 -18.98 26.57 -6.75
CA SER A 338 -17.89 25.97 -7.53
C SER A 338 -16.55 26.23 -6.86
N PHE A 339 -15.71 25.23 -6.81
CA PHE A 339 -14.40 25.27 -6.15
C PHE A 339 -13.30 25.17 -7.21
N PHE A 340 -12.37 26.11 -7.18
CA PHE A 340 -11.17 26.06 -8.00
C PHE A 340 -10.05 25.44 -7.17
N THR A 341 -9.61 24.25 -7.56
CA THR A 341 -8.58 23.48 -6.85
C THR A 341 -7.96 22.43 -7.76
N GLY A 342 -6.71 22.07 -7.53
CA GLY A 342 -6.00 21.09 -8.34
C GLY A 342 -5.91 21.44 -9.84
N GLY A 343 -5.92 22.74 -10.15
CA GLY A 343 -5.88 23.22 -11.53
C GLY A 343 -7.21 23.17 -12.30
N GLY A 344 -8.33 22.86 -11.65
CA GLY A 344 -9.65 22.78 -12.26
C GLY A 344 -10.78 23.41 -11.46
N LEU A 345 -11.92 23.63 -12.13
CA LEU A 345 -13.17 24.02 -11.50
C LEU A 345 -14.00 22.77 -11.20
N HIS A 346 -14.38 22.61 -9.93
CA HIS A 346 -15.09 21.43 -9.44
C HIS A 346 -16.39 21.85 -8.75
N GLN A 347 -17.42 21.04 -8.93
CA GLN A 347 -18.66 21.10 -8.15
C GLN A 347 -18.78 19.78 -7.38
N PHE A 348 -19.24 19.88 -6.14
CA PHE A 348 -19.40 18.73 -5.26
C PHE A 348 -20.82 18.60 -4.78
N GLU A 349 -21.29 17.38 -4.61
CA GLU A 349 -22.63 17.07 -4.13
C GLU A 349 -22.55 16.25 -2.83
N ASN A 350 -23.61 16.37 -2.00
CA ASN A 350 -23.84 15.47 -0.88
C ASN A 350 -24.52 14.20 -1.38
N PHE A 351 -24.24 13.09 -0.70
CA PHE A 351 -24.93 11.83 -0.97
C PHE A 351 -26.42 11.96 -0.58
N GLU A 352 -26.72 12.56 0.57
CA GLU A 352 -28.05 12.85 1.05
C GLU A 352 -28.44 14.28 0.70
N ARG A 353 -29.32 14.44 -0.30
CA ARG A 353 -29.72 15.75 -0.83
C ARG A 353 -30.68 16.52 0.05
N SER A 354 -31.40 15.85 0.95
CA SER A 354 -32.36 16.46 1.86
C SER A 354 -31.77 17.54 2.75
N ARG A 355 -30.46 17.46 3.02
CA ARG A 355 -29.72 18.38 3.89
C ARG A 355 -28.96 19.50 3.14
N ASN A 356 -29.18 19.64 1.83
CA ASN A 356 -28.41 20.59 1.00
C ASN A 356 -28.62 22.07 1.38
N SER A 357 -29.74 22.41 2.02
CA SER A 357 -30.03 23.79 2.47
C SER A 357 -29.54 24.10 3.88
N GLU A 358 -29.02 23.11 4.60
CA GLU A 358 -28.61 23.26 6.00
C GLU A 358 -27.23 23.94 6.13
N SER A 359 -27.07 24.70 7.22
CA SER A 359 -25.77 25.08 7.78
C SER A 359 -25.57 24.26 9.04
N MET A 360 -24.55 23.43 9.09
CA MET A 360 -24.36 22.47 10.18
C MET A 360 -22.95 22.53 10.74
N THR A 361 -22.80 22.06 11.97
CA THR A 361 -21.50 22.00 12.65
C THR A 361 -20.58 20.96 12.02
N VAL A 362 -19.26 21.05 12.25
CA VAL A 362 -18.30 20.00 11.88
C VAL A 362 -18.73 18.67 12.47
N ARG A 363 -19.18 18.66 13.72
CA ARG A 363 -19.71 17.49 14.44
C ARG A 363 -20.86 16.82 13.70
N GLU A 364 -21.89 17.59 13.35
CA GLU A 364 -23.03 17.09 12.58
C GLU A 364 -22.62 16.63 11.18
N GLY A 365 -21.77 17.40 10.50
CA GLY A 365 -21.20 17.05 9.19
C GLY A 365 -20.41 15.74 9.22
N PHE A 366 -19.68 15.45 10.30
CA PHE A 366 -18.94 14.19 10.47
C PHE A 366 -19.90 13.03 10.77
N LYS A 367 -20.82 13.22 11.70
CA LYS A 367 -21.83 12.23 12.12
C LYS A 367 -22.69 11.75 10.95
N HIS A 368 -23.16 12.67 10.09
CA HIS A 368 -23.98 12.39 8.91
C HIS A 368 -23.18 12.27 7.62
N SER A 369 -21.86 12.37 7.69
CA SER A 369 -20.95 12.19 6.56
C SER A 369 -21.20 13.15 5.38
N ILE A 370 -21.48 14.44 5.64
CA ILE A 370 -21.82 15.45 4.64
C ILE A 370 -20.57 15.90 3.89
N ASN A 371 -20.59 15.78 2.55
CA ASN A 371 -19.43 16.07 1.69
C ASN A 371 -19.05 17.55 1.72
N LEU A 372 -20.03 18.45 1.52
CA LEU A 372 -19.76 19.88 1.36
C LEU A 372 -19.18 20.53 2.63
N VAL A 373 -19.53 20.03 3.81
CA VAL A 373 -18.91 20.46 5.07
C VAL A 373 -17.42 20.14 5.05
N PHE A 374 -17.02 18.92 4.64
CA PHE A 374 -15.63 18.48 4.61
C PHE A 374 -14.81 19.09 3.47
N ILE A 375 -15.42 19.35 2.32
CA ILE A 375 -14.80 20.13 1.24
C ILE A 375 -14.42 21.53 1.74
N ARG A 376 -15.34 22.21 2.43
CA ARG A 376 -15.09 23.55 3.00
C ARG A 376 -14.12 23.53 4.18
N LEU A 377 -14.15 22.47 4.98
CA LEU A 377 -13.20 22.25 6.06
C LEU A 377 -11.77 22.10 5.51
N MET A 378 -11.58 21.25 4.48
CA MET A 378 -10.28 21.09 3.81
C MET A 378 -9.83 22.41 3.17
N ARG A 379 -10.74 23.17 2.58
CA ARG A 379 -10.41 24.50 2.06
C ARG A 379 -9.88 25.43 3.16
N ASP A 380 -10.47 25.41 4.34
CA ASP A 380 -9.98 26.22 5.48
C ASP A 380 -8.60 25.75 5.95
N VAL A 381 -8.35 24.44 6.03
CA VAL A 381 -7.04 23.85 6.33
C VAL A 381 -6.00 24.30 5.32
N VAL A 382 -6.27 24.11 4.02
CA VAL A 382 -5.35 24.51 2.94
C VAL A 382 -5.11 26.02 2.96
N ARG A 383 -6.16 26.83 3.13
CA ARG A 383 -6.02 28.30 3.21
C ARG A 383 -5.19 28.75 4.39
N HIS A 384 -5.32 28.10 5.53
CA HIS A 384 -4.44 28.40 6.66
C HIS A 384 -2.99 28.09 6.35
N ARG A 385 -2.70 26.92 5.74
CA ARG A 385 -1.33 26.57 5.30
C ARG A 385 -0.79 27.55 4.24
N MET A 386 -1.66 28.11 3.39
CA MET A 386 -1.28 29.12 2.39
C MET A 386 -1.04 30.51 2.99
N PHE A 387 -1.87 30.95 3.92
CA PHE A 387 -1.99 32.37 4.33
C PHE A 387 -1.88 32.63 5.82
N GLY A 388 -1.77 31.57 6.64
CA GLY A 388 -1.62 31.69 8.10
C GLY A 388 -0.16 31.61 8.54
N GLY A 389 0.11 32.08 9.75
CA GLY A 389 1.40 31.94 10.42
C GLY A 389 2.56 32.61 9.69
N ALA A 390 3.67 31.88 9.58
CA ALA A 390 4.89 32.32 8.89
C ALA A 390 4.78 32.24 7.35
N SER A 391 3.63 31.83 6.82
CA SER A 391 3.42 31.79 5.36
C SER A 391 3.37 33.20 4.80
N ASP A 392 4.41 33.57 4.08
CA ASP A 392 4.60 34.88 3.45
C ASP A 392 3.94 34.95 2.05
N ALA A 393 3.00 34.04 1.78
CA ALA A 393 2.32 33.97 0.49
C ALA A 393 1.48 35.22 0.19
N GLU A 394 1.04 35.94 1.22
CA GLU A 394 0.34 37.20 1.03
C GLU A 394 1.26 38.29 0.52
N SER A 395 2.46 38.44 1.12
CA SER A 395 3.52 39.32 0.63
C SER A 395 3.93 38.96 -0.80
N LEU A 396 4.21 37.68 -1.04
CA LEU A 396 4.53 37.15 -2.35
C LEU A 396 3.50 37.50 -3.44
N LEU A 397 2.20 37.45 -3.12
CA LEU A 397 1.13 37.78 -4.09
C LEU A 397 0.91 39.29 -4.22
N LYS A 398 1.12 40.08 -3.17
CA LYS A 398 0.90 41.54 -3.19
C LYS A 398 2.06 42.32 -3.80
N ASP A 399 3.29 41.97 -3.47
CA ASP A 399 4.49 42.63 -3.94
C ASP A 399 5.01 42.04 -5.27
N PRO A 400 4.90 42.79 -6.38
CA PRO A 400 5.45 42.35 -7.66
C PRO A 400 6.97 42.26 -7.70
N ALA A 401 7.66 42.92 -6.78
CA ALA A 401 9.12 42.99 -6.71
C ALA A 401 9.72 41.90 -5.78
N ASP A 402 8.89 41.09 -5.10
CA ASP A 402 9.36 40.04 -4.22
C ASP A 402 10.25 39.03 -5.01
N PRO A 403 11.52 38.84 -4.65
CA PRO A 403 12.45 37.99 -5.39
C PRO A 403 11.99 36.52 -5.48
N ARG A 404 11.25 36.04 -4.50
CA ARG A 404 10.71 34.68 -4.47
C ARG A 404 9.69 34.41 -5.58
N ARG A 405 9.05 35.49 -6.12
CA ARG A 405 8.13 35.34 -7.28
C ARG A 405 8.83 34.75 -8.47
N ARG A 406 10.08 35.18 -8.74
CA ARG A 406 10.87 34.67 -9.86
C ARG A 406 11.20 33.21 -9.68
N GLU A 407 11.71 32.82 -8.52
CA GLU A 407 12.03 31.43 -8.20
C GLU A 407 10.80 30.52 -8.32
N MET A 408 9.66 30.94 -7.78
CA MET A 408 8.43 30.17 -7.89
C MET A 408 7.89 30.08 -9.32
N LEU A 409 8.03 31.13 -10.14
CA LEU A 409 7.62 31.09 -11.54
C LEU A 409 8.55 30.17 -12.36
N GLU A 410 9.86 30.13 -12.05
CA GLU A 410 10.83 29.19 -12.63
C GLU A 410 10.46 27.75 -12.25
N ARG A 411 10.10 27.50 -10.99
CA ARG A 411 9.58 26.20 -10.52
C ARG A 411 8.26 25.82 -11.19
N PHE A 412 7.38 26.79 -11.45
CA PHE A 412 6.15 26.57 -12.23
C PHE A 412 6.46 26.15 -13.67
N ALA A 413 7.34 26.88 -14.35
CA ALA A 413 7.74 26.62 -15.74
C ALA A 413 8.37 25.23 -15.87
N ASP A 414 9.22 24.88 -14.94
CA ASP A 414 9.87 23.57 -14.88
C ASP A 414 8.85 22.43 -14.71
N ARG A 415 7.96 22.56 -13.75
CA ARG A 415 6.94 21.55 -13.46
C ARG A 415 5.93 21.37 -14.60
N GLU A 416 5.39 22.47 -15.13
CA GLU A 416 4.40 22.39 -16.21
C GLU A 416 5.06 21.90 -17.51
N GLY A 417 6.28 22.38 -17.80
CA GLY A 417 7.07 21.92 -18.93
C GLY A 417 7.39 20.43 -18.85
N SER A 418 7.77 19.93 -17.68
CA SER A 418 8.01 18.50 -17.43
C SER A 418 6.74 17.67 -17.66
N ALA A 419 5.58 18.13 -17.18
CA ALA A 419 4.30 17.44 -17.38
C ALA A 419 3.93 17.30 -18.86
N TYR A 420 4.21 18.36 -19.68
CA TYR A 420 4.03 18.31 -21.13
C TYR A 420 5.01 17.33 -21.79
N LEU A 421 6.28 17.37 -21.39
CA LEU A 421 7.32 16.48 -21.93
C LEU A 421 7.03 15.02 -21.64
N ILE A 422 6.61 14.67 -20.44
CA ILE A 422 6.21 13.30 -20.08
C ILE A 422 5.09 12.80 -21.00
N ARG A 423 4.09 13.65 -21.26
CA ARG A 423 2.99 13.31 -22.17
C ARG A 423 3.45 13.13 -23.61
N PHE A 424 4.31 14.03 -24.10
CA PHE A 424 4.86 13.95 -25.45
C PHE A 424 5.83 12.78 -25.59
N TYR A 425 6.68 12.52 -24.61
CA TYR A 425 7.60 11.38 -24.61
C TYR A 425 6.84 10.06 -24.79
N ARG A 426 5.74 9.85 -24.06
CA ARG A 426 4.89 8.65 -24.22
C ARG A 426 4.33 8.52 -25.65
N LYS A 427 4.10 9.64 -26.35
CA LYS A 427 3.63 9.65 -27.74
C LYS A 427 4.72 9.25 -28.72
N TYR A 428 5.98 9.65 -28.49
CA TYR A 428 7.05 9.55 -29.46
C TYR A 428 8.12 8.50 -29.15
N GLN A 429 8.29 8.01 -27.93
CA GLN A 429 9.38 7.14 -27.47
C GLN A 429 9.58 5.85 -28.29
N ARG A 430 8.55 5.36 -28.97
CA ARG A 430 8.60 4.14 -29.80
C ARG A 430 8.59 4.42 -31.30
N GLN A 431 8.75 5.66 -31.71
CA GLN A 431 8.74 6.05 -33.10
C GLN A 431 10.18 6.15 -33.66
N SER A 432 10.35 5.78 -34.92
CA SER A 432 11.55 6.18 -35.66
C SER A 432 11.58 7.68 -35.91
N ALA A 433 12.72 8.26 -36.26
CA ALA A 433 12.80 9.68 -36.55
C ALA A 433 11.82 10.14 -37.65
N ALA A 434 11.69 9.35 -38.74
CA ALA A 434 10.72 9.60 -39.78
C ALA A 434 9.25 9.40 -39.30
N GLY A 435 9.02 8.39 -38.45
CA GLY A 435 7.69 8.13 -37.86
C GLY A 435 7.26 9.26 -36.93
N ALA A 436 8.17 9.79 -36.10
CA ALA A 436 7.92 10.92 -35.21
C ALA A 436 7.60 12.19 -36.00
N GLU A 437 8.36 12.49 -37.06
CA GLU A 437 8.09 13.60 -37.97
C GLU A 437 6.72 13.45 -38.63
N ALA A 438 6.41 12.29 -39.18
CA ALA A 438 5.11 12.02 -39.82
C ALA A 438 3.94 12.17 -38.84
N LEU A 439 4.12 11.69 -37.57
CA LEU A 439 3.11 11.81 -36.51
C LEU A 439 2.91 13.27 -36.08
N LEU A 440 3.98 14.05 -35.97
CA LEU A 440 3.94 15.48 -35.67
C LEU A 440 3.19 16.25 -36.74
N LEU A 441 3.46 15.98 -38.03
CA LEU A 441 2.88 16.67 -39.18
C LEU A 441 1.43 16.24 -39.49
N ARG A 442 0.97 15.10 -38.94
CA ARG A 442 -0.38 14.55 -39.28
C ARG A 442 -1.54 15.50 -38.92
N GLY A 443 -1.43 16.19 -37.80
CA GLY A 443 -2.45 17.10 -37.28
C GLY A 443 -2.28 18.56 -37.73
N LEU A 444 -1.28 18.85 -38.57
CA LEU A 444 -0.90 20.20 -38.95
C LEU A 444 -1.61 20.60 -40.24
N LYS A 445 -2.30 21.77 -40.25
CA LYS A 445 -2.75 22.40 -41.49
C LYS A 445 -1.49 22.93 -42.20
N PRO A 446 -1.09 22.38 -43.38
CA PRO A 446 0.19 22.72 -43.99
C PRO A 446 0.21 24.15 -44.52
N SER A 447 1.30 24.86 -44.28
CA SER A 447 1.66 26.12 -44.93
C SER A 447 3.19 26.25 -44.90
N ALA A 448 3.79 26.96 -45.84
CA ALA A 448 5.23 27.10 -45.93
C ALA A 448 5.90 27.60 -44.61
N PRO A 449 5.35 28.64 -43.94
CA PRO A 449 5.86 29.09 -42.66
C PRO A 449 5.83 28.01 -41.56
N ARG A 450 4.73 27.25 -41.47
CA ARG A 450 4.57 26.21 -40.45
C ARG A 450 5.55 25.04 -40.70
N LEU A 451 5.63 24.58 -41.95
CA LEU A 451 6.48 23.48 -42.32
C LEU A 451 7.96 23.83 -42.13
N ALA A 452 8.36 25.06 -42.53
CA ALA A 452 9.72 25.55 -42.28
C ALA A 452 10.02 25.66 -40.80
N SER A 453 9.14 26.19 -39.98
CA SER A 453 9.29 26.29 -38.53
C SER A 453 9.43 24.93 -37.88
N VAL A 454 8.62 23.93 -38.29
CA VAL A 454 8.76 22.55 -37.81
C VAL A 454 10.09 21.98 -38.22
N LEU A 455 10.43 22.00 -39.51
CA LEU A 455 11.66 21.40 -40.04
C LEU A 455 12.90 21.93 -39.35
N PHE A 456 13.10 23.25 -39.28
CA PHE A 456 14.28 23.85 -38.66
C PHE A 456 14.31 23.75 -37.13
N THR A 457 13.22 23.26 -36.51
CA THR A 457 13.25 22.90 -35.08
C THR A 457 13.69 21.45 -34.87
N ILE A 458 13.15 20.52 -35.67
CA ILE A 458 13.47 19.08 -35.50
C ILE A 458 14.80 18.71 -36.18
N GLU A 459 15.19 19.45 -37.20
CA GLU A 459 16.41 19.25 -38.01
C GLU A 459 17.04 20.61 -38.30
N PRO A 460 17.79 21.24 -37.36
CA PRO A 460 18.33 22.59 -37.52
C PRO A 460 19.25 22.75 -38.71
N GLU A 461 19.94 21.69 -39.07
CA GLU A 461 20.91 21.67 -40.20
C GLU A 461 20.27 21.24 -41.54
N ALA A 462 18.93 21.19 -41.61
CA ALA A 462 18.23 20.80 -42.82
C ALA A 462 18.63 21.73 -43.99
N SER A 463 18.88 21.13 -45.16
CA SER A 463 19.23 21.89 -46.38
C SER A 463 17.99 22.54 -47.02
N GLU A 464 18.22 23.45 -47.98
CA GLU A 464 17.15 24.09 -48.77
C GLU A 464 16.40 23.04 -49.62
N GLU A 465 17.13 22.04 -50.14
CA GLU A 465 16.55 20.91 -50.87
C GLU A 465 15.58 20.09 -50.00
N ARG A 466 16.01 19.81 -48.77
CA ARG A 466 15.14 19.08 -47.78
C ARG A 466 13.86 19.88 -47.47
N LEU A 467 13.97 21.19 -47.37
CA LEU A 467 12.80 22.06 -47.19
C LEU A 467 11.88 22.00 -48.41
N ASP A 468 12.45 22.10 -49.62
CA ASP A 468 11.70 22.06 -50.87
C ASP A 468 10.95 20.72 -51.06
N GLU A 469 11.62 19.59 -50.74
CA GLU A 469 11.01 18.26 -50.72
C GLU A 469 9.78 18.22 -49.79
N LEU A 470 9.96 18.69 -48.54
CA LEU A 470 8.87 18.71 -47.55
C LEU A 470 7.69 19.60 -48.00
N LEU A 471 8.00 20.79 -48.56
CA LEU A 471 6.98 21.71 -49.06
C LEU A 471 6.25 21.10 -50.26
N THR A 472 6.96 20.51 -51.21
CA THR A 472 6.39 19.86 -52.39
C THR A 472 5.50 18.67 -51.99
N GLN A 473 5.97 17.86 -51.06
CA GLN A 473 5.24 16.71 -50.57
C GLN A 473 3.92 17.10 -49.86
N ARG A 474 3.92 18.22 -49.13
CA ARG A 474 2.79 18.60 -48.26
C ARG A 474 1.87 19.65 -48.85
N LEU A 475 2.32 20.47 -49.75
CA LEU A 475 1.57 21.56 -50.43
C LEU A 475 1.25 21.27 -51.89
N GLY A 476 1.92 20.26 -52.50
CA GLY A 476 1.75 19.85 -53.88
C GLY A 476 2.78 20.49 -54.83
N LYS A 477 2.87 19.94 -56.06
CA LYS A 477 3.90 20.34 -57.08
C LYS A 477 3.81 21.79 -57.55
N GLY A 478 2.75 22.53 -57.27
CA GLY A 478 2.63 23.95 -57.60
C GLY A 478 3.39 24.90 -56.65
N PHE A 479 4.03 24.36 -55.63
CA PHE A 479 4.77 25.11 -54.59
C PHE A 479 6.30 24.92 -54.70
N ALA A 480 6.83 24.67 -55.91
CA ALA A 480 8.26 24.65 -56.08
C ALA A 480 8.87 26.04 -55.73
N GLY A 481 9.46 26.15 -54.54
CA GLY A 481 9.99 27.41 -54.05
C GLY A 481 11.22 27.84 -54.89
N SER A 482 11.25 29.12 -55.30
CA SER A 482 12.51 29.62 -55.84
C SER A 482 13.62 29.55 -54.78
N PRO A 483 14.89 29.37 -55.17
CA PRO A 483 16.03 29.35 -54.22
C PRO A 483 16.06 30.56 -53.27
N ARG A 484 15.57 31.71 -53.76
CA ARG A 484 15.45 32.92 -52.96
C ARG A 484 14.36 32.82 -51.90
N ALA A 485 13.21 32.20 -52.23
CA ALA A 485 12.13 32.00 -51.29
C ALA A 485 12.49 30.96 -50.21
N LEU A 486 13.19 29.88 -50.58
CA LEU A 486 13.65 28.86 -49.64
C LEU A 486 14.68 29.43 -48.62
N ARG A 487 15.64 30.24 -49.11
CA ARG A 487 16.57 30.97 -48.26
C ARG A 487 15.89 31.96 -47.33
N ALA A 488 14.89 32.69 -47.80
CA ALA A 488 14.13 33.60 -46.95
C ALA A 488 13.39 32.86 -45.85
N LEU A 489 12.77 31.72 -46.14
CA LEU A 489 12.14 30.86 -45.12
C LEU A 489 13.16 30.37 -44.10
N ARG A 490 14.33 29.86 -44.55
CA ARG A 490 15.37 29.41 -43.64
C ARG A 490 15.84 30.54 -42.74
N THR A 491 16.20 31.69 -43.28
CA THR A 491 16.70 32.83 -42.48
C THR A 491 15.67 33.32 -41.48
N THR A 492 14.40 33.36 -41.88
CA THR A 492 13.30 33.85 -41.01
C THR A 492 13.04 32.88 -39.87
N TYR A 493 12.92 31.56 -40.14
CA TYR A 493 12.36 30.61 -39.15
C TYR A 493 13.49 29.86 -38.40
N ALA A 494 14.69 29.72 -38.92
CA ALA A 494 15.83 29.17 -38.20
C ALA A 494 16.33 30.09 -37.06
N GLY A 495 16.13 31.42 -37.19
CA GLY A 495 16.51 32.41 -36.18
C GLY A 495 15.52 32.66 -35.07
N LEU A 496 14.31 32.06 -35.12
CA LEU A 496 13.27 32.26 -34.10
C LEU A 496 13.58 31.50 -32.81
N SER A 497 13.12 32.05 -31.67
CA SER A 497 13.10 31.34 -30.39
C SER A 497 12.23 30.06 -30.47
N LEU A 498 12.47 29.10 -29.57
CA LEU A 498 11.65 27.87 -29.51
C LEU A 498 10.16 28.19 -29.30
N ALA A 499 9.86 29.19 -28.47
CA ALA A 499 8.49 29.64 -28.23
C ALA A 499 7.82 30.20 -29.50
N ASP A 500 8.55 31.04 -30.26
CA ASP A 500 8.04 31.63 -31.50
C ASP A 500 7.87 30.59 -32.61
N ARG A 501 8.81 29.63 -32.72
CA ARG A 501 8.68 28.48 -33.64
C ARG A 501 7.43 27.66 -33.35
N GLY A 502 7.15 27.38 -32.07
CA GLY A 502 5.92 26.69 -31.66
C GLY A 502 4.67 27.48 -32.00
N TYR A 503 4.69 28.82 -31.81
CA TYR A 503 3.58 29.70 -32.17
C TYR A 503 3.31 29.67 -33.65
N VAL A 504 4.32 29.81 -34.48
CA VAL A 504 4.21 29.74 -35.95
C VAL A 504 3.71 28.38 -36.41
N ALA A 505 4.32 27.31 -35.91
CA ALA A 505 3.97 25.95 -36.25
C ALA A 505 2.57 25.53 -35.77
N ARG A 506 1.99 26.23 -34.81
CA ARG A 506 0.78 25.80 -34.07
C ARG A 506 0.93 24.45 -33.39
N VAL A 507 2.12 24.19 -32.90
CA VAL A 507 2.54 23.00 -32.14
C VAL A 507 3.13 23.47 -30.82
N HIS A 508 2.96 22.69 -29.76
CA HIS A 508 3.58 23.05 -28.49
C HIS A 508 5.11 23.09 -28.62
N PRO A 509 5.79 24.17 -28.19
CA PRO A 509 7.24 24.31 -28.41
C PRO A 509 8.06 23.12 -27.90
N LEU A 510 7.75 22.62 -26.69
CA LEU A 510 8.42 21.46 -26.12
C LEU A 510 8.16 20.15 -26.88
N GLU A 511 7.04 20.06 -27.62
CA GLU A 511 6.78 18.92 -28.50
C GLU A 511 7.72 18.94 -29.71
N LEU A 512 7.91 20.11 -30.30
CA LEU A 512 8.86 20.32 -31.41
C LEU A 512 10.28 19.99 -30.96
N TRP A 513 10.69 20.55 -29.82
CA TRP A 513 12.03 20.30 -29.25
C TRP A 513 12.24 18.81 -29.00
N LEU A 514 11.28 18.12 -28.37
CA LEU A 514 11.39 16.70 -28.06
C LEU A 514 11.58 15.84 -29.30
N VAL A 515 10.82 16.08 -30.36
CA VAL A 515 10.97 15.34 -31.63
C VAL A 515 12.38 15.55 -32.21
N GLY A 516 12.88 16.78 -32.20
CA GLY A 516 14.25 17.10 -32.61
C GLY A 516 15.30 16.45 -31.71
N TYR A 517 15.08 16.40 -30.41
CA TYR A 517 15.98 15.77 -29.45
C TYR A 517 16.03 14.24 -29.66
N LEU A 518 14.89 13.57 -29.75
CA LEU A 518 14.83 12.12 -29.99
C LEU A 518 15.39 11.71 -31.34
N ARG A 519 15.33 12.59 -32.36
CA ARG A 519 15.97 12.38 -33.67
C ARG A 519 17.49 12.31 -33.54
N ARG A 520 18.10 13.17 -32.72
CA ARG A 520 19.56 13.23 -32.47
C ARG A 520 20.03 12.20 -31.46
N HIS A 521 19.14 11.80 -30.52
CA HIS A 521 19.41 10.85 -29.43
C HIS A 521 18.39 9.70 -29.48
N PRO A 522 18.49 8.79 -30.45
CA PRO A 522 17.62 7.63 -30.54
C PRO A 522 17.77 6.75 -29.30
N GLY A 523 16.65 6.45 -28.64
CA GLY A 523 16.65 5.62 -27.42
C GLY A 523 16.84 6.39 -26.11
N ALA A 524 16.92 7.72 -26.13
CA ALA A 524 17.00 8.53 -24.90
C ALA A 524 15.86 8.19 -23.94
N THR A 525 16.20 8.04 -22.67
CA THR A 525 15.25 7.78 -21.57
C THR A 525 14.47 9.05 -21.21
N LEU A 526 13.38 8.88 -20.49
CA LEU A 526 12.60 10.03 -20.00
C LEU A 526 13.44 10.91 -19.06
N SER A 527 14.31 10.34 -18.23
CA SER A 527 15.19 11.11 -17.36
C SER A 527 16.13 12.02 -18.16
N GLU A 528 16.81 11.45 -19.15
CA GLU A 528 17.72 12.21 -20.03
C GLU A 528 16.99 13.34 -20.77
N VAL A 529 15.76 13.11 -21.22
CA VAL A 529 14.92 14.15 -21.84
C VAL A 529 14.59 15.27 -20.88
N LEU A 530 14.21 14.92 -19.64
CA LEU A 530 13.87 15.91 -18.60
C LEU A 530 15.10 16.74 -18.20
N ASP A 531 16.25 16.10 -18.05
CA ASP A 531 17.50 16.77 -17.71
C ASP A 531 17.97 17.71 -18.84
N ALA A 532 17.95 17.23 -20.08
CA ALA A 532 18.36 18.00 -21.24
C ALA A 532 17.45 19.19 -21.59
N SER A 533 16.19 19.17 -21.14
CA SER A 533 15.19 20.20 -21.49
C SER A 533 15.09 21.36 -20.48
N ALA A 534 15.97 21.44 -19.49
CA ALA A 534 15.84 22.41 -18.39
C ALA A 534 15.78 23.87 -18.90
N SER A 535 16.65 24.26 -19.82
CA SER A 535 16.68 25.60 -20.42
C SER A 535 15.46 25.88 -21.30
N GLU A 536 15.05 24.91 -22.09
CA GLU A 536 13.91 25.04 -23.00
C GLU A 536 12.59 25.16 -22.26
N ARG A 537 12.45 24.47 -21.13
CA ARG A 537 11.28 24.65 -20.25
C ARG A 537 11.18 26.10 -19.76
N GLN A 538 12.29 26.71 -19.35
CA GLN A 538 12.30 28.11 -18.92
C GLN A 538 12.04 29.07 -20.11
N GLU A 539 12.66 28.81 -21.28
CA GLU A 539 12.48 29.63 -22.48
C GLU A 539 11.01 29.70 -22.91
N VAL A 540 10.33 28.55 -22.95
CA VAL A 540 8.92 28.48 -23.39
C VAL A 540 8.00 29.29 -22.48
N TYR A 541 8.34 29.42 -21.20
CA TYR A 541 7.58 30.22 -20.23
C TYR A 541 8.18 31.62 -19.96
N ALA A 542 9.20 32.06 -20.71
CA ALA A 542 9.88 33.34 -20.51
C ALA A 542 8.92 34.56 -20.58
N TRP A 543 7.82 34.45 -21.34
CA TRP A 543 6.78 35.48 -21.41
C TRP A 543 6.13 35.74 -20.04
N LEU A 544 6.08 34.73 -19.17
CA LEU A 544 5.47 34.80 -17.84
C LEU A 544 6.26 35.71 -16.90
N PHE A 545 7.57 35.85 -17.14
CA PHE A 545 8.45 36.69 -16.30
C PHE A 545 8.31 38.19 -16.57
N LYS A 546 7.60 38.60 -17.60
CA LYS A 546 7.39 40.00 -17.94
C LYS A 546 6.39 40.63 -16.97
N THR A 547 6.72 41.80 -16.38
CA THR A 547 5.90 42.50 -15.37
C THR A 547 4.48 42.83 -15.83
N ARG A 548 4.23 43.06 -17.13
CA ARG A 548 2.90 43.28 -17.72
C ARG A 548 1.93 42.11 -17.54
N HIS A 549 2.43 40.94 -17.20
CA HIS A 549 1.62 39.71 -17.05
C HIS A 549 1.31 39.38 -15.59
N LYS A 550 1.28 40.36 -14.67
CA LYS A 550 1.06 40.15 -13.24
C LYS A 550 -0.12 39.24 -12.91
N SER A 551 -1.28 39.41 -13.55
CA SER A 551 -2.46 38.59 -13.32
C SER A 551 -2.21 37.10 -13.66
N ALA A 552 -1.48 36.83 -14.73
CA ALA A 552 -1.09 35.48 -15.12
C ALA A 552 -0.07 34.88 -14.12
N GLN A 553 0.88 35.68 -13.65
CA GLN A 553 1.84 35.28 -12.59
C GLN A 553 1.10 34.92 -11.30
N ASP A 554 0.22 35.83 -10.83
CA ASP A 554 -0.51 35.64 -9.56
C ASP A 554 -1.37 34.36 -9.58
N LYS A 555 -1.94 34.00 -10.72
CA LYS A 555 -2.67 32.75 -10.89
C LYS A 555 -1.77 31.54 -10.69
N ARG A 556 -0.58 31.52 -11.31
CA ARG A 556 0.40 30.41 -11.22
C ARG A 556 1.01 30.31 -9.82
N LEU A 557 1.32 31.45 -9.23
CA LEU A 557 1.83 31.52 -7.86
C LEU A 557 0.81 30.93 -6.86
N ARG A 558 -0.48 31.26 -7.00
CA ARG A 558 -1.54 30.67 -6.16
C ARG A 558 -1.62 29.16 -6.33
N GLU A 559 -1.52 28.67 -7.57
CA GLU A 559 -1.51 27.23 -7.85
C GLU A 559 -0.33 26.52 -7.15
N LEU A 560 0.87 27.12 -7.17
CA LEU A 560 2.04 26.55 -6.48
C LEU A 560 1.91 26.59 -4.97
N VAL A 561 1.48 27.72 -4.41
CA VAL A 561 1.27 27.85 -2.96
C VAL A 561 0.18 26.87 -2.48
N GLU A 562 -0.86 26.66 -3.27
CA GLU A 562 -1.89 25.64 -2.96
C GLU A 562 -1.30 24.24 -2.96
N LEU A 563 -0.44 23.95 -3.93
CA LEU A 563 0.24 22.64 -4.00
C LEU A 563 1.18 22.38 -2.82
N ASP A 564 1.92 23.43 -2.41
CA ASP A 564 2.80 23.34 -1.24
C ASP A 564 1.98 23.12 0.04
N ALA A 565 0.82 23.78 0.17
CA ALA A 565 -0.12 23.54 1.26
C ALA A 565 -0.68 22.11 1.26
N PHE A 566 -1.02 21.54 0.09
CA PHE A 566 -1.41 20.13 -0.02
C PHE A 566 -0.25 19.17 0.29
N ALA A 567 1.00 19.55 -0.02
CA ALA A 567 2.17 18.76 0.36
C ALA A 567 2.36 18.73 1.89
N GLU A 568 2.03 19.81 2.60
CA GLU A 568 2.01 19.81 4.08
C GLU A 568 0.91 18.90 4.63
N VAL A 569 -0.30 18.97 4.09
CA VAL A 569 -1.40 18.06 4.44
C VAL A 569 -0.97 16.60 4.19
N HIS A 570 -0.29 16.35 3.08
CA HIS A 570 0.22 15.02 2.76
C HIS A 570 1.24 14.52 3.78
N ARG A 571 2.21 15.34 4.18
CA ARG A 571 3.19 15.00 5.24
C ARG A 571 2.50 14.70 6.58
N SER A 572 1.48 15.49 6.96
CA SER A 572 0.68 15.20 8.15
C SER A 572 -0.03 13.85 8.05
N TRP A 573 -0.63 13.54 6.90
CA TRP A 573 -1.27 12.24 6.69
C TRP A 573 -0.28 11.07 6.71
N GLN A 574 0.92 11.23 6.13
CA GLN A 574 1.98 10.20 6.17
C GLN A 574 2.45 9.91 7.59
N ARG A 575 2.63 10.94 8.41
CA ARG A 575 2.95 10.79 9.84
C ARG A 575 1.87 9.99 10.58
N LEU A 576 0.62 10.07 10.12
CA LEU A 576 -0.53 9.34 10.62
C LEU A 576 -0.82 8.04 9.83
N GLY A 577 0.20 7.46 9.18
CA GLY A 577 0.12 6.17 8.51
C GLY A 577 -0.51 6.20 7.10
N TYR A 578 -0.62 7.36 6.41
CA TYR A 578 -1.04 7.37 5.00
C TYR A 578 0.05 6.74 4.12
N PRO A 579 -0.25 5.69 3.32
CA PRO A 579 0.78 4.80 2.80
C PRO A 579 1.33 5.17 1.42
N PHE A 580 0.83 6.25 0.79
CA PHE A 580 1.18 6.59 -0.59
C PHE A 580 2.10 7.81 -0.64
N GLU A 581 2.98 7.85 -1.64
CA GLU A 581 3.94 8.93 -1.87
C GLU A 581 3.30 10.23 -2.39
N SER A 582 2.04 10.18 -2.81
CA SER A 582 1.34 11.34 -3.34
C SER A 582 -0.11 11.44 -2.86
N LEU A 583 -0.54 12.64 -2.54
CA LEU A 583 -1.92 13.03 -2.31
C LEU A 583 -2.42 13.80 -3.52
N THR A 584 -3.67 13.58 -3.95
CA THR A 584 -4.30 14.40 -4.98
C THR A 584 -4.47 15.84 -4.45
N PRO A 585 -3.84 16.86 -5.05
CA PRO A 585 -3.89 18.22 -4.54
C PRO A 585 -5.22 18.88 -4.91
N SER A 586 -6.29 18.40 -4.31
CA SER A 586 -7.66 18.85 -4.54
C SER A 586 -8.46 18.73 -3.25
N TYR A 587 -9.43 19.62 -3.03
CA TYR A 587 -10.36 19.52 -1.90
C TYR A 587 -11.17 18.21 -1.92
N ALA A 588 -11.29 17.56 -3.09
CA ALA A 588 -11.86 16.23 -3.21
C ALA A 588 -11.14 15.16 -2.37
N SER A 589 -9.87 15.38 -1.99
CA SER A 589 -9.13 14.50 -1.08
C SER A 589 -9.81 14.37 0.28
N ALA A 590 -10.54 15.40 0.72
CA ALA A 590 -11.34 15.35 1.94
C ALA A 590 -12.44 14.29 1.92
N ILE A 591 -12.86 13.84 0.74
CA ILE A 591 -13.96 12.89 0.55
C ILE A 591 -13.53 11.60 -0.16
N GLY A 592 -12.21 11.39 -0.35
CA GLY A 592 -11.65 10.11 -0.79
C GLY A 592 -10.96 10.08 -2.14
N ALA A 593 -10.88 11.20 -2.89
CA ALA A 593 -10.31 11.23 -4.25
C ALA A 593 -8.82 10.78 -4.34
N SER A 594 -8.10 10.75 -3.22
CA SER A 594 -6.71 10.28 -3.20
C SER A 594 -6.57 8.77 -3.02
N GLY A 595 -7.67 8.09 -2.70
CA GLY A 595 -7.64 6.70 -2.27
C GLY A 595 -6.98 6.49 -0.91
N ASP A 596 -7.18 5.33 -0.32
CA ASP A 596 -6.51 4.91 0.92
C ASP A 596 -6.38 3.37 0.94
N ARG A 597 -5.80 2.84 2.00
CA ARG A 597 -5.60 1.42 2.22
C ARG A 597 -6.33 1.01 3.52
N PRO A 598 -7.07 -0.10 3.55
CA PRO A 598 -7.76 -0.53 4.77
C PRO A 598 -6.83 -0.64 5.99
N ALA A 599 -5.66 -1.24 5.83
CA ALA A 599 -4.67 -1.37 6.92
C ALA A 599 -4.16 -0.02 7.43
N ALA A 600 -3.97 0.96 6.53
CA ALA A 600 -3.52 2.30 6.91
C ALA A 600 -4.59 3.12 7.66
N LEU A 601 -5.86 2.88 7.34
CA LEU A 601 -6.96 3.46 8.11
C LEU A 601 -7.11 2.78 9.48
N ALA A 602 -6.84 1.48 9.58
CA ALA A 602 -6.79 0.79 10.86
C ALA A 602 -5.65 1.32 11.74
N GLU A 603 -4.47 1.60 11.17
CA GLU A 603 -3.36 2.23 11.88
C GLU A 603 -3.77 3.60 12.47
N LEU A 604 -4.44 4.44 11.69
CA LEU A 604 -4.98 5.71 12.19
C LEU A 604 -5.97 5.51 13.34
N MET A 605 -6.84 4.49 13.26
CA MET A 605 -7.75 4.15 14.37
C MET A 605 -6.96 3.72 15.61
N GLY A 606 -5.87 2.99 15.46
CA GLY A 606 -4.96 2.62 16.56
C GLY A 606 -4.31 3.83 17.23
N ILE A 607 -3.89 4.84 16.46
CA ILE A 607 -3.37 6.12 16.97
C ILE A 607 -4.45 6.84 17.79
N ILE A 608 -5.67 6.94 17.28
CA ILE A 608 -6.79 7.60 17.96
C ILE A 608 -7.19 6.86 19.23
N ALA A 609 -7.32 5.53 19.17
CA ALA A 609 -7.63 4.67 20.32
C ALA A 609 -6.50 4.68 21.37
N GLY A 610 -5.26 4.88 20.92
CA GLY A 610 -4.05 4.98 21.74
C GLY A 610 -3.76 6.38 22.28
N ASP A 611 -4.74 7.28 22.35
CA ASP A 611 -4.60 8.64 22.87
C ASP A 611 -3.56 9.50 22.10
N GLY A 612 -3.44 9.25 20.81
CA GLY A 612 -2.52 9.95 19.91
C GLY A 612 -1.14 9.32 19.81
N VAL A 613 -0.92 8.21 20.47
CA VAL A 613 0.35 7.45 20.41
C VAL A 613 0.32 6.48 19.24
N ARG A 614 1.28 6.61 18.34
CA ARG A 614 1.55 5.65 17.28
C ARG A 614 2.42 4.53 17.84
N ARG A 615 1.87 3.32 17.87
CA ARG A 615 2.59 2.11 18.25
C ARG A 615 2.91 1.28 17.00
N PRO A 616 4.04 0.57 16.97
CA PRO A 616 4.34 -0.35 15.87
C PRO A 616 3.26 -1.44 15.78
N VAL A 617 3.05 -1.95 14.58
CA VAL A 617 2.19 -3.12 14.36
C VAL A 617 3.04 -4.37 14.52
N GLN A 618 2.72 -5.19 15.50
CA GLN A 618 3.35 -6.49 15.73
C GLN A 618 2.55 -7.58 15.02
N ARG A 619 3.28 -8.41 14.27
CA ARG A 619 2.75 -9.56 13.51
C ARG A 619 3.42 -10.85 13.93
N VAL A 620 4.62 -10.75 14.44
CA VAL A 620 5.48 -11.83 14.91
C VAL A 620 5.83 -11.55 16.36
N ASP A 621 5.58 -12.52 17.23
CA ASP A 621 5.84 -12.42 18.65
C ASP A 621 7.22 -13.01 19.01
N ALA A 622 7.64 -14.06 18.31
CA ALA A 622 8.99 -14.59 18.40
C ALA A 622 9.39 -15.34 17.12
N LEU A 623 10.69 -15.35 16.84
CA LEU A 623 11.35 -16.20 15.86
C LEU A 623 12.28 -17.15 16.61
N HIS A 624 12.06 -18.44 16.46
CA HIS A 624 12.81 -19.48 17.16
C HIS A 624 13.55 -20.33 16.12
N PHE A 625 14.86 -20.18 16.08
CA PHE A 625 15.75 -20.89 15.18
C PHE A 625 16.35 -22.09 15.85
N ALA A 626 16.49 -23.19 15.10
CA ALA A 626 17.22 -24.40 15.46
C ALA A 626 16.87 -24.91 16.86
N ARG A 627 15.57 -25.00 17.17
CA ARG A 627 15.05 -25.47 18.47
C ARG A 627 15.63 -26.83 18.83
N ASP A 628 15.96 -27.02 20.12
CA ASP A 628 16.53 -28.25 20.68
C ASP A 628 17.91 -28.61 20.07
N THR A 629 18.64 -27.66 19.51
CA THR A 629 20.01 -27.84 19.01
C THR A 629 21.00 -26.94 19.78
N PRO A 630 22.31 -27.15 19.66
CA PRO A 630 23.30 -26.24 20.22
C PRO A 630 23.30 -24.83 19.65
N TYR A 631 22.60 -24.61 18.55
CA TYR A 631 22.48 -23.32 17.84
C TYR A 631 21.13 -22.65 18.09
N GLU A 632 20.37 -23.17 19.03
CA GLU A 632 19.06 -22.60 19.36
C GLU A 632 19.14 -21.10 19.65
N THR A 633 18.36 -20.33 18.95
CA THR A 633 18.29 -18.87 19.10
C THR A 633 16.85 -18.42 19.05
N ARG A 634 16.41 -17.69 20.08
CA ARG A 634 15.08 -17.06 20.13
C ARG A 634 15.24 -15.55 19.99
N LEU A 635 14.57 -14.98 19.01
CA LEU A 635 14.51 -13.54 18.78
C LEU A 635 13.10 -13.04 19.09
N GLU A 636 13.00 -12.02 19.90
CA GLU A 636 11.74 -11.34 20.21
C GLU A 636 11.79 -9.91 19.70
N PRO A 637 10.65 -9.28 19.38
CA PRO A 637 10.60 -7.90 18.94
C PRO A 637 11.23 -6.99 20.00
N ARG A 638 12.14 -6.12 19.57
CA ARG A 638 12.60 -5.04 20.43
C ARG A 638 11.51 -3.98 20.56
N ASP A 639 11.47 -3.28 21.69
CA ASP A 639 10.63 -2.10 21.82
C ASP A 639 11.04 -1.09 20.75
N ALA A 640 10.21 -0.93 19.72
CA ALA A 640 10.45 -0.03 18.59
C ALA A 640 10.13 1.43 18.94
N GLY A 641 9.74 1.68 20.21
CA GLY A 641 9.34 3.00 20.69
C GLY A 641 7.94 3.41 20.24
N ALA A 642 7.11 3.79 21.19
CA ALA A 642 5.84 4.43 20.94
C ALA A 642 6.07 5.93 20.73
N GLU A 643 5.50 6.53 19.69
CA GLU A 643 5.66 7.94 19.34
C GLU A 643 4.34 8.71 19.55
N GLN A 644 4.37 9.80 20.33
CA GLN A 644 3.22 10.71 20.41
C GLN A 644 3.13 11.52 19.12
N VAL A 645 2.22 11.14 18.21
CA VAL A 645 2.03 11.79 16.91
C VAL A 645 0.84 12.74 16.85
N LEU A 646 -0.07 12.66 17.81
CA LEU A 646 -1.21 13.57 17.98
C LEU A 646 -1.31 14.02 19.44
N PRO A 647 -1.71 15.25 19.74
CA PRO A 647 -2.09 15.63 21.09
C PRO A 647 -3.22 14.73 21.62
N THR A 648 -3.13 14.34 22.88
CA THR A 648 -4.13 13.46 23.54
C THR A 648 -5.55 14.03 23.45
N GLU A 649 -5.70 15.35 23.60
CA GLU A 649 -7.00 16.04 23.52
C GLU A 649 -7.60 15.97 22.10
N VAL A 650 -6.74 16.01 21.06
CA VAL A 650 -7.18 15.81 19.65
C VAL A 650 -7.71 14.39 19.48
N ALA A 651 -6.94 13.38 19.90
CA ALA A 651 -7.36 11.98 19.82
C ALA A 651 -8.68 11.73 20.57
N ALA A 652 -8.80 12.27 21.78
CA ALA A 652 -10.02 12.17 22.60
C ALA A 652 -11.23 12.84 21.94
N THR A 653 -11.06 14.00 21.30
CA THR A 653 -12.13 14.71 20.60
C THR A 653 -12.58 13.94 19.36
N VAL A 654 -11.65 13.36 18.60
CA VAL A 654 -11.96 12.51 17.43
C VAL A 654 -12.66 11.23 17.88
N ARG A 655 -12.23 10.57 18.97
CA ARG A 655 -12.84 9.36 19.51
C ARG A 655 -14.30 9.60 19.89
N ARG A 656 -14.61 10.72 20.59
CA ARG A 656 -16.01 11.09 20.89
C ARG A 656 -16.84 11.29 19.61
N ALA A 657 -16.29 11.91 18.59
CA ALA A 657 -16.98 12.09 17.31
C ALA A 657 -17.24 10.74 16.60
N LEU A 658 -16.30 9.79 16.66
CA LEU A 658 -16.46 8.44 16.11
C LEU A 658 -17.59 7.66 16.82
N VAL A 659 -17.70 7.76 18.15
CA VAL A 659 -18.77 7.16 18.93
C VAL A 659 -20.14 7.73 18.51
N GLN A 660 -20.24 9.04 18.28
CA GLN A 660 -21.49 9.67 17.84
C GLN A 660 -21.97 9.17 16.46
N VAL A 661 -21.05 8.79 15.56
CA VAL A 661 -21.43 8.17 14.26
C VAL A 661 -22.18 6.85 14.46
N VAL A 662 -21.88 6.11 15.53
CA VAL A 662 -22.56 4.85 15.87
C VAL A 662 -23.82 5.10 16.71
N GLN A 663 -23.82 6.09 17.60
CA GLN A 663 -24.96 6.33 18.47
C GLN A 663 -26.22 6.80 17.72
N ASP A 664 -26.05 7.78 16.83
CA ASP A 664 -27.18 8.40 16.09
C ASP A 664 -26.80 8.88 14.67
N GLY A 665 -25.68 8.39 14.13
CA GLY A 665 -25.17 8.74 12.78
C GLY A 665 -25.34 7.62 11.77
N THR A 666 -24.41 7.61 10.79
CA THR A 666 -24.45 6.71 9.62
C THR A 666 -24.19 5.24 9.96
N ALA A 667 -23.66 4.93 11.16
CA ALA A 667 -23.41 3.57 11.64
C ALA A 667 -24.34 3.14 12.79
N ARG A 668 -25.49 3.80 13.00
CA ARG A 668 -26.43 3.53 14.11
C ARG A 668 -26.90 2.08 14.21
N ARG A 669 -26.76 1.29 13.15
CA ARG A 669 -27.04 -0.14 13.11
C ARG A 669 -26.23 -0.95 14.11
N LEU A 670 -25.05 -0.45 14.50
CA LEU A 670 -24.13 -1.08 15.44
C LEU A 670 -24.39 -0.67 16.91
N LYS A 671 -25.30 0.27 17.16
CA LYS A 671 -25.65 0.68 18.52
C LYS A 671 -26.16 -0.51 19.34
N GLY A 672 -25.44 -0.84 20.41
CA GLY A 672 -25.77 -1.98 21.29
C GLY A 672 -25.66 -3.35 20.62
N ALA A 673 -25.00 -3.46 19.46
CA ALA A 673 -24.91 -4.72 18.71
C ALA A 673 -23.89 -5.70 19.29
N LEU A 674 -22.90 -5.22 20.04
CA LEU A 674 -21.88 -6.03 20.69
C LEU A 674 -22.01 -5.89 22.21
N VAL A 675 -21.87 -7.01 22.91
CA VAL A 675 -21.94 -7.07 24.37
C VAL A 675 -20.72 -7.80 24.91
N ASP A 676 -20.29 -7.43 26.11
CA ASP A 676 -19.24 -8.13 26.85
C ASP A 676 -19.78 -9.44 27.48
N ALA A 677 -18.90 -10.19 28.14
CA ALA A 677 -19.24 -11.44 28.82
C ALA A 677 -20.36 -11.26 29.94
N ASN A 678 -20.56 -10.03 30.40
CA ASN A 678 -21.56 -9.69 31.40
C ASN A 678 -22.85 -9.18 30.75
N GLY A 679 -22.98 -9.22 29.44
CA GLY A 679 -24.16 -8.71 28.70
C GLY A 679 -24.25 -7.18 28.61
N ARG A 680 -23.20 -6.43 28.98
CA ARG A 680 -23.17 -4.98 28.87
C ARG A 680 -22.79 -4.58 27.46
N ALA A 681 -23.48 -3.57 26.91
CA ALA A 681 -23.15 -3.05 25.58
C ALA A 681 -21.72 -2.47 25.55
N ILE A 682 -20.90 -2.97 24.62
CA ILE A 682 -19.57 -2.44 24.35
C ILE A 682 -19.70 -1.18 23.51
N GLU A 683 -18.98 -0.12 23.88
CA GLU A 683 -18.93 1.10 23.10
C GLU A 683 -18.23 0.87 21.75
N ILE A 684 -18.88 1.24 20.67
CA ILE A 684 -18.33 1.17 19.32
C ILE A 684 -18.21 2.60 18.78
N GLY A 685 -17.05 2.94 18.28
CA GLY A 685 -16.81 4.15 17.49
C GLY A 685 -16.45 3.80 16.06
N GLY A 686 -16.67 4.71 15.10
CA GLY A 686 -16.18 4.44 13.77
C GLY A 686 -16.60 5.45 12.70
N LYS A 687 -16.07 5.28 11.49
CA LYS A 687 -16.40 6.11 10.32
C LYS A 687 -16.74 5.24 9.12
N THR A 688 -17.87 5.57 8.51
CA THR A 688 -18.39 4.94 7.29
C THR A 688 -17.80 5.60 6.04
N GLY A 689 -17.57 4.81 4.99
CA GLY A 689 -17.19 5.28 3.66
C GLY A 689 -17.86 4.47 2.56
N THR A 690 -18.16 5.13 1.44
CA THR A 690 -18.62 4.52 0.20
C THR A 690 -17.91 5.21 -0.94
N GLY A 691 -17.23 4.47 -1.79
CA GLY A 691 -16.48 4.95 -2.94
C GLY A 691 -16.88 4.27 -4.23
N ASP A 692 -16.86 5.01 -5.31
CA ASP A 692 -17.03 4.53 -6.69
C ASP A 692 -15.84 5.02 -7.51
N HIS A 693 -15.00 4.09 -7.96
CA HIS A 693 -13.98 4.42 -8.96
C HIS A 693 -14.62 4.43 -10.35
N ARG A 694 -14.56 5.59 -11.03
CA ARG A 694 -15.13 5.79 -12.35
C ARG A 694 -14.06 6.24 -13.32
N TYR A 695 -14.08 5.71 -14.52
CA TYR A 695 -13.25 6.16 -15.62
C TYR A 695 -14.09 6.96 -16.60
N GLY A 696 -13.83 8.27 -16.70
CA GLY A 696 -14.43 9.16 -17.70
C GLY A 696 -13.42 9.42 -18.82
N HIS A 697 -13.79 9.17 -20.07
CA HIS A 697 -13.02 9.64 -21.22
C HIS A 697 -13.35 11.13 -21.42
N ASN A 698 -12.44 12.02 -21.06
CA ASN A 698 -12.51 13.42 -21.48
C ASN A 698 -12.22 13.49 -23.00
N GLY A 699 -13.19 13.09 -23.81
CA GLY A 699 -13.18 13.38 -25.24
C GLY A 699 -13.33 14.88 -25.46
N ARG A 700 -12.42 15.49 -26.22
CA ARG A 700 -12.59 16.85 -26.79
C ARG A 700 -13.83 16.86 -27.70
N GLY A 701 -14.97 17.17 -27.13
CA GLY A 701 -16.25 17.28 -27.87
C GLY A 701 -17.37 17.05 -26.87
N GLY A 702 -18.11 18.10 -26.51
CA GLY A 702 -19.09 18.17 -25.43
C GLY A 702 -20.29 17.20 -25.53
N GLY A 703 -20.04 15.92 -25.53
CA GLY A 703 -21.00 14.85 -25.30
C GLY A 703 -20.61 14.17 -23.99
N ALA A 704 -21.56 13.98 -23.07
CA ALA A 704 -21.41 13.19 -21.87
C ALA A 704 -21.02 11.74 -22.27
N GLY A 705 -19.73 11.45 -22.34
CA GLY A 705 -19.23 10.09 -22.51
C GLY A 705 -19.69 9.29 -21.30
N ALA A 706 -20.27 8.14 -21.51
CA ALA A 706 -20.77 7.27 -20.45
C ALA A 706 -19.62 6.98 -19.45
N GLU A 707 -19.71 7.50 -18.23
CA GLU A 707 -18.80 7.18 -17.15
C GLU A 707 -18.89 5.68 -16.86
N ARG A 708 -17.79 4.96 -17.04
CA ARG A 708 -17.71 3.53 -16.75
C ARG A 708 -17.29 3.34 -15.30
N LYS A 709 -18.10 2.64 -14.53
CA LYS A 709 -17.83 2.28 -13.14
C LYS A 709 -16.88 1.08 -13.07
N ILE A 710 -15.66 1.31 -12.64
CA ILE A 710 -14.60 0.29 -12.56
C ILE A 710 -14.73 -0.52 -11.27
N SER A 711 -14.96 0.14 -10.13
CA SER A 711 -15.14 -0.56 -8.87
C SER A 711 -16.09 0.19 -7.93
N ARG A 712 -16.62 -0.54 -6.96
CA ARG A 712 -17.37 -0.01 -5.83
C ARG A 712 -16.81 -0.57 -4.53
N SER A 713 -16.62 0.30 -3.56
CA SER A 713 -16.20 -0.04 -2.21
C SER A 713 -17.16 0.51 -1.18
N ALA A 714 -17.29 -0.19 -0.07
CA ALA A 714 -17.94 0.30 1.13
C ALA A 714 -17.15 -0.16 2.34
N THR A 715 -16.81 0.76 3.25
CA THR A 715 -15.88 0.52 4.34
C THR A 715 -16.43 1.08 5.63
N PHE A 716 -16.14 0.39 6.72
CA PHE A 716 -16.30 0.89 8.07
C PHE A 716 -15.00 0.70 8.82
N VAL A 717 -14.42 1.79 9.29
CA VAL A 717 -13.28 1.78 10.20
C VAL A 717 -13.81 1.95 11.62
N PHE A 718 -13.30 1.17 12.59
CA PHE A 718 -13.96 1.07 13.87
C PHE A 718 -13.01 0.90 15.06
N THR A 719 -13.51 1.26 16.25
CA THR A 719 -13.04 0.81 17.56
C THR A 719 -14.11 0.00 18.24
N ILE A 720 -13.75 -1.00 19.04
CA ILE A 720 -14.62 -1.79 19.90
C ILE A 720 -14.04 -1.71 21.32
N GLY A 721 -14.71 -0.96 22.19
CA GLY A 721 -14.18 -0.57 23.49
C GLY A 721 -12.84 0.18 23.34
N ASP A 722 -11.99 0.02 24.35
CA ASP A 722 -10.63 0.59 24.37
C ASP A 722 -9.58 -0.39 23.87
N ARG A 723 -9.97 -1.63 23.58
CA ARG A 723 -9.05 -2.73 23.31
C ARG A 723 -8.87 -3.00 21.83
N TYR A 724 -9.94 -3.05 21.04
CA TYR A 724 -9.90 -3.49 19.66
C TYR A 724 -10.18 -2.36 18.67
N PHE A 725 -9.53 -2.42 17.52
CA PHE A 725 -9.78 -1.50 16.41
C PHE A 725 -9.47 -2.18 15.07
N GLY A 726 -10.04 -1.67 14.00
CA GLY A 726 -9.81 -2.29 12.71
C GLY A 726 -10.63 -1.70 11.56
N THR A 727 -10.71 -2.49 10.49
CA THR A 727 -11.48 -2.17 9.28
C THR A 727 -12.27 -3.38 8.80
N ILE A 728 -13.46 -3.10 8.28
CA ILE A 728 -14.28 -4.06 7.57
C ILE A 728 -14.78 -3.44 6.28
N MET A 729 -14.71 -4.19 5.18
CA MET A 729 -14.99 -3.67 3.84
C MET A 729 -15.75 -4.67 2.99
N ALA A 730 -16.60 -4.14 2.11
CA ALA A 730 -17.18 -4.84 0.96
C ALA A 730 -16.69 -4.15 -0.33
N TYR A 731 -16.28 -4.93 -1.31
CA TYR A 731 -15.71 -4.45 -2.56
C TYR A 731 -16.20 -5.28 -3.74
N VAL A 732 -16.34 -4.64 -4.89
CA VAL A 732 -16.61 -5.31 -6.17
C VAL A 732 -15.97 -4.52 -7.30
N ASN A 733 -15.36 -5.22 -8.26
CA ASN A 733 -14.73 -4.65 -9.45
C ASN A 733 -15.47 -5.02 -10.74
N GLU A 734 -14.96 -4.52 -11.85
CA GLU A 734 -15.40 -4.93 -13.19
C GLU A 734 -15.26 -6.45 -13.38
N PRO A 735 -16.19 -7.06 -14.18
CA PRO A 735 -17.30 -6.44 -14.90
C PRO A 735 -18.57 -6.24 -14.04
N TYR A 736 -18.51 -6.53 -12.76
CA TYR A 736 -19.71 -6.60 -11.88
C TYR A 736 -20.06 -5.27 -11.22
N ALA A 737 -19.13 -4.32 -11.08
CA ALA A 737 -19.28 -3.11 -10.29
C ALA A 737 -20.54 -2.27 -10.60
N ALA A 738 -20.97 -2.23 -11.88
CA ALA A 738 -22.14 -1.48 -12.30
C ALA A 738 -23.46 -2.05 -11.77
N ARG A 739 -23.50 -3.32 -11.39
CA ARG A 739 -24.72 -4.03 -10.94
C ARG A 739 -25.04 -3.80 -9.46
N TYR A 740 -24.06 -3.29 -8.67
CA TYR A 740 -24.22 -3.15 -7.23
C TYR A 740 -24.37 -1.70 -6.80
N ARG A 741 -25.26 -1.48 -5.81
CA ARG A 741 -25.57 -0.17 -5.26
C ARG A 741 -25.40 -0.08 -3.74
N PHE A 742 -24.80 -1.12 -3.11
CA PHE A 742 -24.59 -1.14 -1.67
C PHE A 742 -23.80 0.07 -1.19
N THR A 743 -24.02 0.47 0.04
CA THR A 743 -23.31 1.55 0.73
C THR A 743 -22.60 0.99 1.97
N SER A 744 -22.02 1.87 2.79
CA SER A 744 -21.43 1.51 4.09
C SER A 744 -22.43 0.82 5.07
N ALA A 745 -23.70 0.76 4.75
CA ALA A 745 -24.67 -0.07 5.47
C ALA A 745 -24.30 -1.57 5.43
N LEU A 746 -23.68 -2.01 4.32
CA LEU A 746 -23.26 -3.40 4.12
C LEU A 746 -22.13 -3.81 5.08
N PRO A 747 -20.95 -3.15 5.14
CA PRO A 747 -19.91 -3.51 6.09
C PRO A 747 -20.31 -3.28 7.57
N THR A 748 -21.20 -2.32 7.89
CA THR A 748 -21.70 -2.19 9.26
C THR A 748 -22.62 -3.35 9.64
N GLN A 749 -23.45 -3.86 8.71
CA GLN A 749 -24.23 -5.07 8.92
C GLN A 749 -23.33 -6.31 9.06
N LEU A 750 -22.28 -6.37 8.26
CA LEU A 750 -21.31 -7.46 8.32
C LEU A 750 -20.63 -7.51 9.70
N LEU A 751 -20.17 -6.36 10.24
CA LEU A 751 -19.59 -6.31 11.59
C LEU A 751 -20.62 -6.71 12.66
N LYS A 752 -21.89 -6.30 12.52
CA LYS A 752 -22.98 -6.70 13.41
C LYS A 752 -23.20 -8.21 13.44
N SER A 753 -22.99 -8.89 12.30
CA SER A 753 -23.15 -10.35 12.18
C SER A 753 -21.90 -11.11 12.65
N LEU A 754 -20.71 -10.62 12.38
CA LEU A 754 -19.42 -11.27 12.72
C LEU A 754 -19.02 -11.06 14.19
N GLY A 755 -19.22 -9.86 14.70
CA GLY A 755 -18.72 -9.45 16.02
C GLY A 755 -19.15 -10.38 17.17
N PRO A 756 -20.44 -10.74 17.31
CA PRO A 756 -20.90 -11.64 18.37
C PRO A 756 -20.28 -13.03 18.33
N GLN A 757 -19.76 -13.45 17.17
CA GLN A 757 -19.11 -14.75 17.01
C GLN A 757 -17.58 -14.66 17.28
N LEU A 758 -16.96 -13.54 16.95
CA LEU A 758 -15.52 -13.32 17.09
C LEU A 758 -15.10 -12.89 18.49
N LEU A 759 -15.85 -12.00 19.15
CA LEU A 759 -15.47 -11.46 20.45
C LEU A 759 -15.27 -12.52 21.53
N PRO A 760 -16.15 -13.52 21.69
CA PRO A 760 -15.95 -14.57 22.70
C PRO A 760 -14.69 -15.42 22.47
N VAL A 761 -14.26 -15.56 21.20
CA VAL A 761 -13.03 -16.28 20.85
C VAL A 761 -11.81 -15.47 21.29
N LEU A 762 -11.79 -14.18 20.93
CA LEU A 762 -10.70 -13.26 21.27
C LEU A 762 -10.55 -13.04 22.79
N GLU A 763 -11.64 -13.03 23.53
CA GLU A 763 -11.61 -12.90 25.01
C GLU A 763 -11.00 -14.13 25.69
N ARG A 764 -11.24 -15.34 25.16
CA ARG A 764 -10.62 -16.58 25.64
C ARG A 764 -9.14 -16.66 25.35
N GLY A 765 -8.70 -16.22 24.19
CA GLY A 765 -7.30 -16.23 23.77
C GLY A 765 -6.42 -15.24 24.56
N GLY A 766 -7.01 -14.21 25.17
CA GLY A 766 -6.31 -13.22 26.00
C GLY A 766 -6.03 -13.64 27.45
N CYS A 767 -6.59 -14.77 27.90
CA CYS A 767 -6.39 -15.28 29.29
C CYS A 767 -5.20 -16.24 29.43
N GLY A 768 -4.39 -16.43 28.40
CA GLY A 768 -3.24 -17.37 28.38
C GLY A 768 -1.87 -16.74 28.65
N GLY A 769 -1.79 -15.56 29.23
CA GLY A 769 -0.54 -14.86 29.53
C GLY A 769 -0.57 -14.23 30.92
N ASP A 770 -0.58 -15.04 31.97
CA ASP A 770 -0.11 -14.70 33.33
C ASP A 770 1.15 -15.46 33.65
#